data_f511e3d4bc5808fc14e53b32251f6f49
#
_entry.id   f511e3d4bc5808fc14e53b32251f6f49
#
_cell.length_a   1.000
_cell.length_b   1.000
_cell.length_c   1.000
_cell.angle_alpha   90.00
_cell.angle_beta   90.00
_cell.angle_gamma   90.00
#
_symmetry.space_group_name_H-M   'P 1'
#
loop_
_entity.id
_entity.type
_entity.pdbx_description
1 polymer ?
#
loop_
_entity_poly.entity_id
_entity_poly.type
_entity_poly.pdbx_seq_one_letter_code
_entity_poly.pdbx_strand_id
1 'polypeptide(L)'
;VPKKYFCIHGHFYQPPRENPWTETVERQPSARPEHDWNRRIARECYIPNSQARLMDAHNLISELVNNYEYLNFDFGPTLLTWFEKTYPYDYRRVLAADKTAAQRLAGHGNAMAQAYNHMILPLAKPRDMRTQILWGLADFEHRFGRKAEGLWIPETACNDAVLTALVEHGLKYAVLAPTQARCVRRIGAESWTDVSGGGLDPRRAYRWSVPDTGAAGKELRPGGTGGTSDTAGADKSLALFFYDGGLSHSVAFEKVMVNAKGWADRILGAYDPNAAEDQLVNLCTDGESYGHHEKFGEMGLAHLLAQELPKRGIEVVNYAAYLAEHAPTWEAEIKPGGDGLGTSWSCSHGVSRWSDACGCGGEGKSLTWRRPMREALDWLRDHLALTFEREGGRVLREPWAARDAYISVVLDRSEASVSRFMAEHLKAEDTPDNRVKALRLLEMQRHAMLMYTSCGWFFSDISGIEAVQNLQYASRAVELARLAAGVDLDRGLAARLKSAPSNYAEHRNGEGIYRKLALAGRMDEDRAAAHHAIASLFCEDGEHWPMGSSSGEFSGLVRHRPDGVRLACGQVAVRDAVTGARWQRFFLAAALPDYTVTAWISAADLGPGGLEALAERVKSVRDGKDLDLAAVAGPLAKGRRFGFEDLLADERERILKCQVEKRRQVWEDSPLLGMDECLGLAEQHSRLGLELPPGLRGQTEAALDAWLLRRARDFRQNPDADLSDLSATMARARAAGLSSPSAAAEEEWDACAVWILDSLEHEFTAAWLGRLAAMAAMAPSANLTRWRYRAQNRLFDLLQRLPPESDEKIRLVGEIDEAARLLEISADA
;
A
#
# COMPACT_ATOMS: atom_id res chain seq x y z
N VAL A 1 40.84 -21.43 1.13
CA VAL A 1 39.82 -21.59 0.06
C VAL A 1 39.02 -20.30 0.05
N PRO A 2 38.86 -19.64 -1.11
CA PRO A 2 38.03 -18.47 -1.21
C PRO A 2 36.63 -18.72 -0.68
N LYS A 3 36.05 -17.72 0.03
CA LYS A 3 34.70 -17.80 0.55
C LYS A 3 33.68 -17.58 -0.56
N LYS A 4 32.52 -18.20 -0.37
CA LYS A 4 31.35 -18.05 -1.27
C LYS A 4 30.27 -17.28 -0.54
N TYR A 5 29.98 -16.08 -1.01
CA TYR A 5 28.92 -15.22 -0.50
C TYR A 5 27.74 -15.21 -1.45
N PHE A 6 26.56 -15.21 -0.90
CA PHE A 6 25.32 -15.07 -1.67
C PHE A 6 24.48 -13.91 -1.15
N CYS A 7 24.01 -13.07 -2.07
CA CYS A 7 23.06 -12.00 -1.78
C CYS A 7 21.85 -12.12 -2.72
N ILE A 8 20.67 -12.10 -2.17
CA ILE A 8 19.42 -12.03 -2.92
C ILE A 8 18.69 -10.75 -2.57
N HIS A 9 18.29 -10.00 -3.57
CA HIS A 9 17.52 -8.76 -3.38
C HIS A 9 16.12 -8.92 -3.93
N GLY A 10 15.14 -8.58 -3.07
CA GLY A 10 13.73 -8.46 -3.42
C GLY A 10 13.28 -7.01 -3.42
N HIS A 11 12.84 -6.53 -4.58
CA HIS A 11 12.20 -5.23 -4.72
C HIS A 11 10.70 -5.37 -4.46
N PHE A 12 10.25 -5.04 -3.23
CA PHE A 12 8.84 -5.11 -2.84
C PHE A 12 8.16 -3.77 -3.09
N TYR A 13 7.33 -3.74 -4.10
CA TYR A 13 6.75 -2.49 -4.52
C TYR A 13 5.32 -2.64 -5.04
N GLN A 14 4.42 -1.80 -4.54
CA GLN A 14 3.14 -1.49 -5.18
C GLN A 14 3.07 0.02 -5.39
N PRO A 15 2.52 0.47 -6.54
CA PRO A 15 2.29 1.89 -6.75
C PRO A 15 1.35 2.44 -5.67
N PRO A 16 1.49 3.72 -5.31
CA PRO A 16 0.53 4.35 -4.42
C PRO A 16 -0.87 4.25 -5.03
N ARG A 17 -1.84 3.81 -4.22
CA ARG A 17 -3.21 3.52 -4.64
C ARG A 17 -4.25 4.36 -3.92
N GLU A 18 -3.80 5.21 -3.01
CA GLU A 18 -4.66 6.08 -2.23
C GLU A 18 -5.34 7.12 -3.14
N ASN A 19 -6.64 7.30 -2.93
CA ASN A 19 -7.36 8.42 -3.50
C ASN A 19 -6.72 9.73 -2.99
N PRO A 20 -6.30 10.66 -3.88
CA PRO A 20 -5.54 11.85 -3.50
C PRO A 20 -6.28 12.84 -2.60
N TRP A 21 -7.58 12.69 -2.43
CA TRP A 21 -8.41 13.57 -1.59
C TRP A 21 -8.69 12.98 -0.21
N THR A 22 -8.78 11.65 -0.12
CA THR A 22 -9.15 10.95 1.13
C THR A 22 -7.97 10.25 1.79
N GLU A 23 -6.86 10.07 1.09
CA GLU A 23 -5.68 9.29 1.50
C GLU A 23 -6.03 7.84 1.92
N THR A 24 -7.11 7.29 1.36
CA THR A 24 -7.52 5.90 1.55
C THR A 24 -7.48 5.15 0.24
N VAL A 25 -7.18 3.86 0.31
CA VAL A 25 -7.26 2.98 -0.86
C VAL A 25 -8.70 2.52 -1.02
N GLU A 26 -9.33 2.89 -2.14
CA GLU A 26 -10.68 2.46 -2.48
C GLU A 26 -10.70 1.02 -3.01
N ARG A 27 -11.87 0.38 -2.93
CA ARG A 27 -12.06 -0.97 -3.48
C ARG A 27 -11.69 -1.05 -4.96
N GLN A 28 -10.88 -2.05 -5.29
CA GLN A 28 -10.44 -2.33 -6.66
C GLN A 28 -11.03 -3.66 -7.14
N PRO A 29 -12.06 -3.66 -8.01
CA PRO A 29 -12.75 -4.89 -8.43
C PRO A 29 -11.83 -5.95 -9.05
N SER A 30 -10.74 -5.53 -9.70
CA SER A 30 -9.75 -6.44 -10.30
C SER A 30 -8.91 -7.20 -9.27
N ALA A 31 -8.91 -6.77 -8.01
CA ALA A 31 -8.17 -7.43 -6.93
C ALA A 31 -8.96 -8.57 -6.24
N ARG A 32 -10.23 -8.81 -6.64
CA ARG A 32 -11.07 -9.84 -6.01
C ARG A 32 -10.32 -11.18 -5.84
N PRO A 33 -10.52 -11.88 -4.72
CA PRO A 33 -11.53 -11.63 -3.66
C PRO A 33 -11.15 -10.53 -2.66
N GLU A 34 -9.93 -10.00 -2.71
CA GLU A 34 -9.47 -8.96 -1.79
C GLU A 34 -10.08 -7.59 -2.12
N HIS A 35 -10.05 -6.68 -1.15
CA HIS A 35 -10.56 -5.33 -1.29
C HIS A 35 -9.81 -4.52 -2.35
N ASP A 36 -8.47 -4.62 -2.33
CA ASP A 36 -7.55 -3.88 -3.20
C ASP A 36 -6.28 -4.70 -3.47
N TRP A 37 -5.46 -4.24 -4.42
CA TRP A 37 -4.23 -4.92 -4.80
C TRP A 37 -3.18 -4.92 -3.68
N ASN A 38 -3.12 -3.89 -2.84
CA ASN A 38 -2.18 -3.90 -1.71
C ASN A 38 -2.52 -5.03 -0.73
N ARG A 39 -3.80 -5.23 -0.41
CA ARG A 39 -4.25 -6.35 0.46
C ARG A 39 -3.98 -7.70 -0.19
N ARG A 40 -4.25 -7.82 -1.48
CA ARG A 40 -4.02 -9.07 -2.22
C ARG A 40 -2.54 -9.46 -2.19
N ILE A 41 -1.66 -8.56 -2.56
CA ILE A 41 -0.23 -8.83 -2.59
C ILE A 41 0.32 -9.02 -1.17
N ALA A 42 -0.12 -8.25 -0.19
CA ALA A 42 0.28 -8.44 1.20
C ALA A 42 -0.02 -9.86 1.69
N ARG A 43 -1.21 -10.39 1.41
CA ARG A 43 -1.59 -11.77 1.80
C ARG A 43 -0.88 -12.85 1.01
N GLU A 44 -0.59 -12.62 -0.26
CA GLU A 44 0.03 -13.61 -1.14
C GLU A 44 1.57 -13.60 -1.03
N CYS A 45 2.18 -12.50 -0.55
CA CYS A 45 3.62 -12.30 -0.58
C CYS A 45 4.20 -11.69 0.71
N TYR A 46 3.83 -10.44 1.09
CA TYR A 46 4.56 -9.72 2.13
C TYR A 46 4.43 -10.35 3.51
N ILE A 47 3.23 -10.75 3.89
CA ILE A 47 2.95 -11.43 5.16
C ILE A 47 3.59 -12.82 5.18
N PRO A 48 3.40 -13.69 4.17
CA PRO A 48 4.05 -15.00 4.14
C PRO A 48 5.57 -14.94 4.23
N ASN A 49 6.24 -13.99 3.58
CA ASN A 49 7.70 -13.84 3.70
C ASN A 49 8.16 -13.46 5.11
N SER A 50 7.34 -12.77 5.90
CA SER A 50 7.68 -12.48 7.30
C SER A 50 7.56 -13.69 8.22
N GLN A 51 6.92 -14.79 7.76
CA GLN A 51 6.60 -15.99 8.54
C GLN A 51 6.55 -17.21 7.63
N ALA A 52 7.58 -17.42 6.80
CA ALA A 52 7.65 -18.55 5.90
C ALA A 52 7.82 -19.86 6.68
N ARG A 53 7.03 -20.84 6.33
CA ARG A 53 6.96 -22.12 7.04
C ARG A 53 7.98 -23.11 6.50
N LEU A 54 8.77 -23.71 7.38
CA LEU A 54 9.44 -24.97 7.09
C LEU A 54 8.60 -26.10 7.68
N MET A 55 8.36 -27.13 6.86
CA MET A 55 7.51 -28.26 7.24
C MET A 55 8.39 -29.49 7.47
N ASP A 56 8.03 -30.30 8.45
CA ASP A 56 8.65 -31.60 8.70
C ASP A 56 8.09 -32.71 7.77
N ALA A 57 8.55 -33.94 7.96
CA ALA A 57 8.10 -35.09 7.19
C ALA A 57 6.63 -35.47 7.40
N HIS A 58 5.97 -34.91 8.43
CA HIS A 58 4.57 -35.12 8.77
C HIS A 58 3.68 -33.96 8.34
N ASN A 59 4.23 -32.98 7.61
CA ASN A 59 3.59 -31.73 7.22
C ASN A 59 3.17 -30.84 8.41
N LEU A 60 3.89 -30.94 9.53
CA LEU A 60 3.77 -30.01 10.64
C LEU A 60 4.78 -28.89 10.49
N ILE A 61 4.45 -27.70 11.03
CA ILE A 61 5.37 -26.56 11.05
C ILE A 61 6.51 -26.91 12.01
N SER A 62 7.74 -27.02 11.47
CA SER A 62 8.95 -27.26 12.26
C SER A 62 9.71 -25.99 12.58
N GLU A 63 9.55 -24.96 11.74
CA GLU A 63 10.22 -23.67 11.91
C GLU A 63 9.47 -22.57 11.16
N LEU A 64 9.47 -21.35 11.71
CA LEU A 64 9.04 -20.13 11.02
C LEU A 64 10.26 -19.27 10.71
N VAL A 65 10.53 -19.08 9.44
CA VAL A 65 11.64 -18.26 8.95
C VAL A 65 11.11 -16.90 8.51
N ASN A 66 11.69 -15.84 9.05
CA ASN A 66 11.48 -14.52 8.51
C ASN A 66 12.47 -14.27 7.36
N ASN A 67 12.01 -14.40 6.12
CA ASN A 67 12.87 -14.27 4.94
C ASN A 67 13.59 -12.92 4.88
N TYR A 68 12.98 -11.85 5.41
CA TYR A 68 13.60 -10.52 5.47
C TYR A 68 14.84 -10.46 6.36
N GLU A 69 15.09 -11.43 7.23
CA GLU A 69 16.34 -11.55 8.00
C GLU A 69 17.54 -11.99 7.15
N TYR A 70 17.28 -12.58 5.97
CA TYR A 70 18.29 -13.17 5.11
C TYR A 70 18.41 -12.48 3.76
N LEU A 71 17.29 -12.05 3.16
CA LEU A 71 17.30 -11.36 1.88
C LEU A 71 17.54 -9.86 2.07
N ASN A 72 18.34 -9.28 1.19
CA ASN A 72 18.40 -7.83 1.02
C ASN A 72 17.09 -7.35 0.38
N PHE A 73 16.53 -6.25 0.83
CA PHE A 73 15.22 -5.81 0.34
C PHE A 73 15.05 -4.30 0.36
N ASP A 74 14.17 -3.81 -0.47
CA ASP A 74 13.54 -2.51 -0.32
C ASP A 74 12.02 -2.64 -0.35
N PHE A 75 11.36 -1.69 0.29
CA PHE A 75 9.92 -1.50 0.21
C PHE A 75 9.60 -0.09 -0.25
N GLY A 76 8.61 0.05 -1.11
CA GLY A 76 8.09 1.36 -1.49
C GLY A 76 7.62 2.15 -0.26
N PRO A 77 8.07 3.40 -0.04
CA PRO A 77 7.68 4.20 1.12
C PRO A 77 6.15 4.37 1.27
N THR A 78 5.44 4.59 0.18
CA THR A 78 3.98 4.68 0.19
C THR A 78 3.32 3.35 0.56
N LEU A 79 3.87 2.23 0.10
CA LEU A 79 3.42 0.89 0.47
C LEU A 79 3.64 0.63 1.96
N LEU A 80 4.80 1.00 2.53
CA LEU A 80 5.06 0.85 3.97
C LEU A 80 4.12 1.69 4.82
N THR A 81 3.78 2.91 4.37
CA THR A 81 2.79 3.75 5.06
C THR A 81 1.41 3.08 5.13
N TRP A 82 1.00 2.43 4.04
CA TRP A 82 -0.24 1.66 4.01
C TRP A 82 -0.13 0.38 4.85
N PHE A 83 1.00 -0.34 4.77
CA PHE A 83 1.24 -1.60 5.47
C PHE A 83 1.26 -1.42 6.99
N GLU A 84 1.88 -0.35 7.48
CA GLU A 84 1.90 0.05 8.88
C GLU A 84 0.49 0.21 9.46
N LYS A 85 -0.41 0.89 8.71
CA LYS A 85 -1.80 1.13 9.13
C LYS A 85 -2.68 -0.11 9.04
N THR A 86 -2.45 -0.96 8.03
CA THR A 86 -3.36 -2.06 7.70
C THR A 86 -2.94 -3.38 8.35
N TYR A 87 -1.64 -3.64 8.44
CA TYR A 87 -1.05 -4.86 9.00
C TYR A 87 0.11 -4.53 9.97
N PRO A 88 -0.17 -3.86 11.10
CA PRO A 88 0.87 -3.35 12.00
C PRO A 88 1.73 -4.46 12.62
N TYR A 89 1.19 -5.66 12.82
CA TYR A 89 1.95 -6.80 13.32
C TYR A 89 3.02 -7.23 12.30
N ASP A 90 2.63 -7.47 11.06
CA ASP A 90 3.54 -7.94 10.00
C ASP A 90 4.54 -6.85 9.60
N TYR A 91 4.10 -5.58 9.61
CA TYR A 91 5.00 -4.43 9.44
C TYR A 91 6.13 -4.43 10.47
N ARG A 92 5.82 -4.63 11.77
CA ARG A 92 6.85 -4.70 12.82
C ARG A 92 7.82 -5.87 12.60
N ARG A 93 7.36 -7.00 12.05
CA ARG A 93 8.24 -8.14 11.73
C ARG A 93 9.24 -7.82 10.62
N VAL A 94 8.84 -7.04 9.61
CA VAL A 94 9.78 -6.56 8.57
C VAL A 94 10.84 -5.65 9.19
N LEU A 95 10.45 -4.72 10.06
CA LEU A 95 11.42 -3.84 10.74
C LEU A 95 12.34 -4.61 11.70
N ALA A 96 11.80 -5.59 12.40
CA ALA A 96 12.59 -6.45 13.30
C ALA A 96 13.62 -7.28 12.55
N ALA A 97 13.28 -7.77 11.36
CA ALA A 97 14.18 -8.54 10.51
C ALA A 97 15.44 -7.75 10.12
N ASP A 98 15.29 -6.47 9.80
CA ASP A 98 16.44 -5.59 9.52
C ASP A 98 17.38 -5.45 10.74
N LYS A 99 16.81 -5.34 11.94
CA LYS A 99 17.59 -5.30 13.19
C LYS A 99 18.32 -6.61 13.46
N THR A 100 17.65 -7.74 13.25
CA THR A 100 18.27 -9.08 13.38
C THR A 100 19.42 -9.25 12.39
N ALA A 101 19.20 -8.85 11.13
CA ALA A 101 20.25 -8.88 10.10
C ALA A 101 21.42 -7.99 10.47
N ALA A 102 21.19 -6.77 10.98
CA ALA A 102 22.25 -5.87 11.43
C ALA A 102 23.09 -6.47 12.57
N GLN A 103 22.46 -7.20 13.50
CA GLN A 103 23.19 -7.90 14.57
C GLN A 103 24.09 -9.02 14.01
N ARG A 104 23.58 -9.77 13.02
CA ARG A 104 24.33 -10.88 12.36
C ARG A 104 25.45 -10.37 11.45
N LEU A 105 25.29 -9.20 10.84
CA LEU A 105 26.13 -8.66 9.78
C LEU A 105 26.90 -7.39 10.23
N ALA A 106 27.43 -7.38 11.44
CA ALA A 106 28.31 -6.34 11.98
C ALA A 106 27.75 -4.89 11.89
N GLY A 107 26.44 -4.73 12.01
CA GLY A 107 25.75 -3.44 11.97
C GLY A 107 25.07 -3.14 10.62
N HIS A 108 25.23 -3.99 9.62
CA HIS A 108 24.65 -3.80 8.28
C HIS A 108 23.29 -4.48 8.15
N GLY A 109 22.20 -3.70 8.18
CA GLY A 109 20.86 -4.22 7.99
C GLY A 109 20.55 -4.58 6.53
N ASN A 110 19.52 -5.40 6.33
CA ASN A 110 19.15 -5.90 5.01
C ASN A 110 18.32 -4.91 4.19
N ALA A 111 17.65 -3.96 4.84
CA ALA A 111 16.81 -2.99 4.16
C ALA A 111 17.63 -1.94 3.39
N MET A 112 17.19 -1.60 2.18
CA MET A 112 17.67 -0.48 1.37
C MET A 112 16.62 0.63 1.32
N ALA A 113 17.05 1.89 1.20
CA ALA A 113 16.13 2.98 0.87
C ALA A 113 15.64 2.87 -0.58
N GLN A 114 14.55 3.57 -0.90
CA GLN A 114 14.02 3.72 -2.26
C GLN A 114 13.72 5.19 -2.52
N ALA A 115 13.82 5.63 -3.79
CA ALA A 115 13.29 6.94 -4.17
C ALA A 115 11.78 7.02 -3.89
N TYR A 116 11.33 8.06 -3.18
CA TYR A 116 10.06 8.07 -2.43
C TYR A 116 8.81 7.67 -3.24
N ASN A 117 8.62 8.25 -4.43
CA ASN A 117 7.43 8.01 -5.26
C ASN A 117 7.68 7.01 -6.41
N HIS A 118 8.79 6.29 -6.40
CA HIS A 118 9.18 5.42 -7.51
C HIS A 118 9.21 6.15 -8.87
N MET A 119 9.69 7.38 -8.87
CA MET A 119 9.87 8.19 -10.07
C MET A 119 11.11 7.73 -10.85
N ILE A 120 11.04 7.73 -12.17
CA ILE A 120 12.19 7.45 -13.04
C ILE A 120 13.16 8.62 -12.96
N LEU A 121 14.20 8.47 -12.15
CA LEU A 121 15.11 9.56 -11.77
C LEU A 121 15.81 10.22 -12.96
N PRO A 122 16.28 9.49 -14.01
CA PRO A 122 16.88 10.12 -15.18
C PRO A 122 15.94 11.07 -15.93
N LEU A 123 14.63 10.89 -15.82
CA LEU A 123 13.61 11.73 -16.45
C LEU A 123 13.08 12.84 -15.54
N ALA A 124 13.54 12.88 -14.29
CA ALA A 124 13.15 13.91 -13.33
C ALA A 124 13.94 15.21 -13.53
N LYS A 125 13.34 16.34 -13.17
CA LYS A 125 14.12 17.58 -13.01
C LYS A 125 15.11 17.41 -11.83
N PRO A 126 16.30 18.02 -11.89
CA PRO A 126 17.32 17.86 -10.82
C PRO A 126 16.78 18.13 -9.41
N ARG A 127 15.93 19.16 -9.24
CA ARG A 127 15.30 19.48 -7.96
C ARG A 127 14.31 18.39 -7.48
N ASP A 128 13.59 17.75 -8.42
CA ASP A 128 12.62 16.70 -8.09
C ASP A 128 13.35 15.40 -7.78
N MET A 129 14.40 15.05 -8.53
CA MET A 129 15.30 13.94 -8.22
C MET A 129 15.90 14.09 -6.83
N ARG A 130 16.40 15.28 -6.47
CA ARG A 130 16.91 15.57 -5.14
C ARG A 130 15.85 15.32 -4.06
N THR A 131 14.65 15.87 -4.22
CA THR A 131 13.56 15.67 -3.24
C THR A 131 13.18 14.20 -3.12
N GLN A 132 13.12 13.45 -4.22
CA GLN A 132 12.81 12.02 -4.23
C GLN A 132 13.83 11.20 -3.41
N ILE A 133 15.13 11.51 -3.54
CA ILE A 133 16.19 10.87 -2.78
C ILE A 133 16.08 11.26 -1.29
N LEU A 134 15.99 12.56 -0.98
CA LEU A 134 15.89 13.06 0.39
C LEU A 134 14.69 12.47 1.13
N TRP A 135 13.52 12.42 0.47
CA TRP A 135 12.31 11.87 1.09
C TRP A 135 12.41 10.37 1.29
N GLY A 136 13.01 9.64 0.34
CA GLY A 136 13.26 8.21 0.50
C GLY A 136 14.21 7.90 1.66
N LEU A 137 15.26 8.70 1.82
CA LEU A 137 16.21 8.56 2.93
C LEU A 137 15.58 8.91 4.28
N ALA A 138 14.75 9.96 4.34
CA ALA A 138 14.06 10.37 5.56
C ALA A 138 13.01 9.33 6.00
N ASP A 139 12.23 8.79 5.07
CA ASP A 139 11.29 7.69 5.34
C ASP A 139 12.02 6.45 5.86
N PHE A 140 13.13 6.09 5.22
CA PHE A 140 13.95 4.97 5.63
C PHE A 140 14.48 5.14 7.07
N GLU A 141 15.08 6.29 7.37
CA GLU A 141 15.63 6.58 8.71
C GLU A 141 14.52 6.60 9.78
N HIS A 142 13.35 7.16 9.43
CA HIS A 142 12.17 7.16 10.31
C HIS A 142 11.73 5.74 10.69
N ARG A 143 11.70 4.82 9.73
CA ARG A 143 11.18 3.45 9.95
C ARG A 143 12.21 2.51 10.53
N PHE A 144 13.41 2.48 9.96
CA PHE A 144 14.46 1.53 10.34
C PHE A 144 15.38 2.04 11.43
N GLY A 145 15.32 3.34 11.79
CA GLY A 145 16.10 3.95 12.88
C GLY A 145 17.61 4.03 12.61
N ARG A 146 18.01 3.91 11.34
CA ARG A 146 19.40 4.01 10.89
C ARG A 146 19.49 4.72 9.54
N LYS A 147 20.67 5.22 9.18
CA LYS A 147 20.92 5.77 7.84
C LYS A 147 20.99 4.65 6.79
N ALA A 148 20.46 4.91 5.62
CA ALA A 148 20.59 3.99 4.49
C ALA A 148 22.03 3.98 3.96
N GLU A 149 22.53 2.79 3.61
CA GLU A 149 23.84 2.63 2.98
C GLU A 149 23.73 2.50 1.46
N GLY A 150 22.61 1.95 0.98
CA GLY A 150 22.24 1.86 -0.43
C GLY A 150 20.83 2.37 -0.69
N LEU A 151 20.56 2.69 -1.95
CA LEU A 151 19.24 3.10 -2.40
C LEU A 151 18.87 2.31 -3.66
N TRP A 152 17.68 1.68 -3.63
CA TRP A 152 17.11 1.10 -4.83
C TRP A 152 16.64 2.20 -5.78
N ILE A 153 17.23 2.20 -6.95
CA ILE A 153 16.86 3.13 -8.03
C ILE A 153 15.64 2.56 -8.75
N PRO A 154 14.52 3.28 -8.81
CA PRO A 154 13.32 2.79 -9.48
C PRO A 154 13.60 2.23 -10.88
N GLU A 155 13.19 0.98 -11.13
CA GLU A 155 13.44 0.26 -12.37
C GLU A 155 14.94 0.09 -12.72
N THR A 156 15.83 0.21 -11.75
CA THR A 156 17.29 0.42 -11.95
C THR A 156 17.61 1.52 -12.98
N ALA A 157 16.66 2.43 -13.24
CA ALA A 157 16.78 3.48 -14.26
C ALA A 157 17.86 4.49 -13.87
N CYS A 158 18.98 4.47 -14.59
CA CYS A 158 20.20 5.13 -14.16
C CYS A 158 20.95 5.81 -15.30
N ASN A 159 21.59 6.94 -14.97
CA ASN A 159 22.63 7.63 -15.71
C ASN A 159 23.63 8.24 -14.70
N ASP A 160 24.71 8.86 -15.21
CA ASP A 160 25.73 9.44 -14.34
C ASP A 160 25.20 10.54 -13.40
N ALA A 161 24.18 11.30 -13.82
CA ALA A 161 23.58 12.33 -12.97
C ALA A 161 22.87 11.71 -11.74
N VAL A 162 22.21 10.56 -11.91
CA VAL A 162 21.58 9.82 -10.81
C VAL A 162 22.66 9.31 -9.85
N LEU A 163 23.71 8.65 -10.35
CA LEU A 163 24.79 8.14 -9.49
C LEU A 163 25.51 9.27 -8.75
N THR A 164 25.74 10.41 -9.42
CA THR A 164 26.30 11.62 -8.79
C THR A 164 25.41 12.08 -7.63
N ALA A 165 24.09 12.14 -7.86
CA ALA A 165 23.16 12.53 -6.79
C ALA A 165 23.19 11.55 -5.62
N LEU A 166 23.35 10.23 -5.84
CA LEU A 166 23.49 9.26 -4.75
C LEU A 166 24.76 9.51 -3.93
N VAL A 167 25.88 9.79 -4.59
CA VAL A 167 27.16 10.16 -3.91
C VAL A 167 26.99 11.43 -3.07
N GLU A 168 26.34 12.47 -3.63
CA GLU A 168 26.08 13.74 -2.93
C GLU A 168 25.22 13.57 -1.67
N HIS A 169 24.38 12.52 -1.62
CA HIS A 169 23.54 12.18 -0.46
C HIS A 169 24.17 11.13 0.47
N GLY A 170 25.46 10.79 0.26
CA GLY A 170 26.26 9.94 1.16
C GLY A 170 25.96 8.44 1.04
N LEU A 171 25.35 7.99 -0.03
CA LEU A 171 25.11 6.58 -0.30
C LEU A 171 26.41 5.88 -0.71
N LYS A 172 26.56 4.62 -0.32
CA LYS A 172 27.78 3.83 -0.51
C LYS A 172 27.69 2.94 -1.75
N TYR A 173 26.49 2.46 -2.09
CA TYR A 173 26.32 1.53 -3.19
C TYR A 173 24.95 1.65 -3.87
N ALA A 174 24.89 1.16 -5.10
CA ALA A 174 23.66 0.92 -5.86
C ALA A 174 23.75 -0.43 -6.58
N VAL A 175 22.59 -0.97 -7.00
CA VAL A 175 22.48 -2.23 -7.73
C VAL A 175 21.90 -1.98 -9.11
N LEU A 176 22.52 -2.55 -10.15
CA LEU A 176 22.16 -2.37 -11.54
C LEU A 176 22.08 -3.71 -12.28
N ALA A 177 21.41 -3.73 -13.43
CA ALA A 177 21.42 -4.89 -14.32
C ALA A 177 22.80 -5.00 -15.03
N PRO A 178 23.29 -6.23 -15.28
CA PRO A 178 24.58 -6.43 -15.96
C PRO A 178 24.61 -5.76 -17.34
N THR A 179 23.47 -5.64 -18.01
CA THR A 179 23.35 -5.00 -19.33
C THR A 179 23.52 -3.49 -19.29
N GLN A 180 23.54 -2.86 -18.12
CA GLN A 180 23.72 -1.41 -17.93
C GLN A 180 25.19 -0.99 -17.88
N ALA A 181 26.13 -1.93 -17.68
CA ALA A 181 27.54 -1.67 -17.75
C ALA A 181 27.97 -1.41 -19.21
N ARG A 182 28.88 -0.45 -19.41
CA ARG A 182 29.52 -0.15 -20.70
C ARG A 182 30.87 -0.84 -20.79
N CYS A 183 31.75 -0.52 -19.88
CA CYS A 183 33.11 -1.06 -19.85
C CYS A 183 33.59 -1.18 -18.40
N VAL A 184 34.57 -2.05 -18.19
CA VAL A 184 35.20 -2.30 -16.90
C VAL A 184 36.73 -2.35 -17.06
N ARG A 185 37.45 -2.07 -15.95
CA ARG A 185 38.88 -2.33 -15.85
C ARG A 185 39.29 -2.61 -14.42
N ARG A 186 40.44 -3.22 -14.25
CA ARG A 186 41.05 -3.31 -12.92
C ARG A 186 41.53 -1.92 -12.49
N ILE A 187 41.36 -1.54 -11.24
CA ILE A 187 41.79 -0.25 -10.73
C ILE A 187 43.28 -0.09 -10.95
N GLY A 188 43.70 1.02 -11.61
CA GLY A 188 45.07 1.28 -11.99
C GLY A 188 45.49 0.71 -13.37
N ALA A 189 44.65 -0.06 -14.06
CA ALA A 189 44.92 -0.49 -15.45
C ALA A 189 44.63 0.65 -16.43
N GLU A 190 45.40 0.69 -17.49
CA GLU A 190 45.22 1.73 -18.54
C GLU A 190 44.04 1.42 -19.49
N SER A 191 43.82 0.15 -19.81
CA SER A 191 42.84 -0.27 -20.81
C SER A 191 41.52 -0.67 -20.21
N TRP A 192 40.44 -0.24 -20.86
CA TRP A 192 39.07 -0.64 -20.58
C TRP A 192 38.67 -1.84 -21.43
N THR A 193 37.93 -2.76 -20.83
CA THR A 193 37.30 -3.88 -21.53
C THR A 193 35.85 -3.55 -21.75
N ASP A 194 35.40 -3.60 -23.02
CA ASP A 194 33.97 -3.44 -23.35
C ASP A 194 33.16 -4.63 -22.87
N VAL A 195 32.14 -4.36 -22.05
CA VAL A 195 31.19 -5.35 -21.53
C VAL A 195 29.76 -5.00 -21.90
N SER A 196 29.58 -4.09 -22.87
CA SER A 196 28.27 -3.58 -23.30
C SER A 196 27.31 -4.69 -23.79
N GLY A 197 27.83 -5.86 -24.17
CA GLY A 197 27.07 -7.05 -24.51
C GLY A 197 26.57 -7.87 -23.30
N GLY A 198 26.80 -7.42 -22.06
CA GLY A 198 26.43 -8.16 -20.84
C GLY A 198 27.50 -9.14 -20.35
N GLY A 199 28.73 -9.09 -20.90
CA GLY A 199 29.85 -9.97 -20.54
C GLY A 199 30.59 -9.58 -19.26
N LEU A 200 29.98 -8.83 -18.38
CA LEU A 200 30.52 -8.42 -17.08
C LEU A 200 30.53 -9.62 -16.11
N ASP A 201 31.56 -9.68 -15.24
CA ASP A 201 31.59 -10.63 -14.11
C ASP A 201 30.76 -10.09 -12.93
N PRO A 202 29.56 -10.66 -12.60
CA PRO A 202 28.69 -10.14 -11.55
C PRO A 202 29.11 -10.55 -10.14
N ARG A 203 30.20 -11.28 -9.97
CA ARG A 203 30.63 -11.89 -8.69
C ARG A 203 31.44 -10.97 -7.79
N ARG A 204 31.44 -9.65 -8.07
CA ARG A 204 32.21 -8.62 -7.34
C ARG A 204 31.54 -7.27 -7.39
N ALA A 205 31.97 -6.37 -6.52
CA ALA A 205 31.62 -4.94 -6.59
C ALA A 205 32.56 -4.20 -7.55
N TYR A 206 32.04 -3.14 -8.15
CA TYR A 206 32.80 -2.24 -9.05
C TYR A 206 32.75 -0.81 -8.50
N ARG A 207 33.84 -0.06 -8.62
CA ARG A 207 33.86 1.35 -8.32
C ARG A 207 33.41 2.15 -9.54
N TRP A 208 32.42 3.00 -9.33
CA TRP A 208 32.07 4.08 -10.25
C TRP A 208 32.52 5.40 -9.64
N SER A 209 33.16 6.26 -10.43
CA SER A 209 33.64 7.56 -9.97
C SER A 209 32.89 8.68 -10.67
N VAL A 210 32.57 9.75 -9.93
CA VAL A 210 31.90 10.93 -10.50
C VAL A 210 32.74 11.45 -11.67
N PRO A 211 32.15 11.55 -12.87
CA PRO A 211 32.90 12.05 -14.03
C PRO A 211 33.48 13.45 -13.80
N ASP A 212 34.72 13.67 -14.19
CA ASP A 212 35.34 14.97 -14.10
C ASP A 212 34.76 15.85 -15.21
N THR A 213 33.62 16.47 -14.94
CA THR A 213 32.98 17.41 -15.87
C THR A 213 33.72 18.72 -15.78
N GLY A 214 34.76 18.89 -16.58
CA GLY A 214 35.45 20.18 -16.74
C GLY A 214 34.44 21.34 -16.84
N ALA A 215 34.80 22.57 -17.10
CA ALA A 215 34.00 23.82 -17.04
C ALA A 215 32.51 23.78 -17.44
N ALA A 216 32.00 22.72 -18.09
CA ALA A 216 30.59 22.47 -18.40
C ALA A 216 29.75 22.05 -17.18
N GLY A 217 30.37 21.61 -16.09
CA GLY A 217 29.67 21.16 -14.85
C GLY A 217 29.10 22.28 -13.96
N LYS A 218 29.32 23.54 -14.32
CA LYS A 218 28.81 24.68 -13.53
C LYS A 218 27.34 24.96 -13.73
N GLU A 219 26.72 24.50 -14.81
CA GLU A 219 25.30 24.72 -15.08
C GLU A 219 24.36 23.73 -14.33
N LEU A 220 24.90 22.64 -13.80
CA LEU A 220 24.13 21.62 -13.05
C LEU A 220 24.06 21.88 -11.52
N ARG A 221 24.64 22.96 -11.03
CA ARG A 221 24.49 23.35 -9.63
C ARG A 221 23.30 24.31 -9.47
N PRO A 222 22.15 23.87 -8.93
CA PRO A 222 21.13 24.81 -8.47
C PRO A 222 21.73 25.65 -7.35
N GLY A 223 21.51 26.97 -7.40
CA GLY A 223 22.03 27.93 -6.44
C GLY A 223 21.82 27.48 -4.98
N GLY A 224 22.85 26.99 -4.37
CA GLY A 224 22.90 26.59 -2.96
C GLY A 224 23.56 27.69 -2.18
N THR A 225 22.84 28.28 -1.25
CA THR A 225 23.36 29.07 -0.14
C THR A 225 24.45 28.28 0.57
N GLY A 226 25.57 28.95 0.81
CA GLY A 226 26.80 28.39 1.35
C GLY A 226 26.62 27.70 2.72
N GLY A 227 26.68 26.39 2.65
CA GLY A 227 27.12 25.55 3.74
C GLY A 227 28.51 25.05 3.34
N THR A 228 29.54 25.60 3.91
CA THR A 228 30.90 25.08 3.84
C THR A 228 30.93 23.77 4.62
N SER A 229 30.62 22.63 3.96
CA SER A 229 31.17 21.37 4.43
C SER A 229 32.56 21.21 3.80
N ASP A 230 33.58 21.47 4.59
CA ASP A 230 34.95 21.04 4.35
C ASP A 230 34.98 19.49 4.26
N THR A 231 34.67 18.96 3.10
CA THR A 231 34.98 17.57 2.70
C THR A 231 35.99 17.61 1.55
N ALA A 232 37.08 18.36 1.73
CA ALA A 232 38.28 18.19 0.96
C ALA A 232 38.90 16.83 1.32
N GLY A 233 38.48 15.73 0.61
CA GLY A 233 38.96 14.39 0.79
C GLY A 233 37.93 13.27 0.74
N ALA A 234 36.62 13.54 0.64
CA ALA A 234 35.64 12.49 0.45
C ALA A 234 35.79 11.84 -0.94
N ASP A 235 35.92 10.54 -0.95
CA ASP A 235 36.00 9.73 -2.17
C ASP A 235 34.71 9.95 -2.99
N LYS A 236 34.81 10.61 -4.13
CA LYS A 236 33.68 10.91 -5.03
C LYS A 236 33.33 9.68 -5.85
N SER A 237 33.08 8.58 -5.18
CA SER A 237 32.80 7.29 -5.80
C SER A 237 31.63 6.57 -5.16
N LEU A 238 31.06 5.61 -5.88
CA LEU A 238 29.98 4.74 -5.47
C LEU A 238 30.34 3.30 -5.85
N ALA A 239 30.04 2.34 -4.99
CA ALA A 239 30.15 0.94 -5.36
C ALA A 239 28.91 0.51 -6.18
N LEU A 240 29.14 -0.14 -7.32
CA LEU A 240 28.08 -0.74 -8.13
C LEU A 240 28.13 -2.26 -7.99
N PHE A 241 26.98 -2.85 -7.70
CA PHE A 241 26.77 -4.28 -7.84
C PHE A 241 25.95 -4.53 -9.10
N PHE A 242 26.35 -5.54 -9.86
CA PHE A 242 25.58 -6.01 -10.99
C PHE A 242 25.10 -7.42 -10.69
N TYR A 243 23.78 -7.64 -10.75
CA TYR A 243 23.25 -8.96 -10.41
C TYR A 243 23.47 -10.00 -11.52
N ASP A 244 23.45 -11.29 -11.15
CA ASP A 244 23.46 -12.38 -12.13
C ASP A 244 22.11 -12.45 -12.86
N GLY A 245 22.13 -12.09 -14.15
CA GLY A 245 20.94 -12.04 -14.99
C GLY A 245 20.30 -13.41 -15.21
N GLY A 246 21.11 -14.48 -15.28
CA GLY A 246 20.62 -15.84 -15.48
C GLY A 246 19.90 -16.38 -14.25
N LEU A 247 20.48 -16.19 -13.07
CA LEU A 247 19.83 -16.57 -11.81
C LEU A 247 18.56 -15.75 -11.56
N SER A 248 18.61 -14.45 -11.80
CA SER A 248 17.43 -13.58 -11.65
C SER A 248 16.29 -13.97 -12.60
N HIS A 249 16.60 -14.26 -13.87
CA HIS A 249 15.64 -14.77 -14.84
C HIS A 249 15.01 -16.08 -14.38
N SER A 250 15.81 -16.98 -13.80
CA SER A 250 15.30 -18.28 -13.34
C SER A 250 14.27 -18.16 -12.22
N VAL A 251 14.46 -17.21 -11.29
CA VAL A 251 13.48 -16.91 -10.24
C VAL A 251 12.21 -16.30 -10.83
N ALA A 252 12.35 -15.36 -11.75
CA ALA A 252 11.20 -14.66 -12.30
C ALA A 252 10.34 -15.50 -13.25
N PHE A 253 10.93 -16.48 -13.96
CA PHE A 253 10.25 -17.15 -15.09
C PHE A 253 10.34 -18.69 -15.12
N GLU A 254 11.22 -19.35 -14.33
CA GLU A 254 11.45 -20.79 -14.43
C GLU A 254 10.97 -21.61 -13.22
N LYS A 255 10.25 -20.97 -12.26
CA LYS A 255 9.69 -21.62 -11.06
C LYS A 255 10.73 -22.43 -10.25
N VAL A 256 11.93 -21.92 -10.11
CA VAL A 256 13.03 -22.60 -9.41
C VAL A 256 12.77 -22.83 -7.92
N MET A 257 11.89 -22.04 -7.32
CA MET A 257 11.58 -22.09 -5.89
C MET A 257 10.84 -23.37 -5.47
N VAL A 258 10.20 -24.08 -6.41
CA VAL A 258 9.56 -25.39 -6.14
C VAL A 258 10.58 -26.42 -5.69
N ASN A 259 11.85 -26.28 -6.10
CA ASN A 259 12.94 -27.19 -5.75
C ASN A 259 14.13 -26.42 -5.17
N ALA A 260 14.07 -26.09 -3.89
CA ALA A 260 15.12 -25.33 -3.21
C ALA A 260 16.51 -26.00 -3.28
N LYS A 261 16.58 -27.34 -3.28
CA LYS A 261 17.84 -28.07 -3.44
C LYS A 261 18.45 -27.88 -4.84
N GLY A 262 17.66 -28.07 -5.89
CA GLY A 262 18.10 -27.82 -7.26
C GLY A 262 18.46 -26.36 -7.52
N TRP A 263 17.73 -25.45 -6.88
CA TRP A 263 18.04 -24.01 -6.94
C TRP A 263 19.39 -23.69 -6.26
N ALA A 264 19.66 -24.29 -5.07
CA ALA A 264 20.95 -24.17 -4.40
C ALA A 264 22.12 -24.75 -5.22
N ASP A 265 21.89 -25.84 -5.93
CA ASP A 265 22.92 -26.44 -6.81
C ASP A 265 23.20 -25.52 -8.02
N ARG A 266 22.17 -24.86 -8.55
CA ARG A 266 22.33 -23.87 -9.63
C ARG A 266 23.09 -22.63 -9.15
N ILE A 267 22.82 -22.14 -7.94
CA ILE A 267 23.58 -21.06 -7.31
C ILE A 267 25.03 -21.47 -7.09
N LEU A 268 25.29 -22.68 -6.60
CA LEU A 268 26.64 -23.18 -6.42
C LEU A 268 27.41 -23.23 -7.76
N GLY A 269 26.74 -23.57 -8.85
CA GLY A 269 27.31 -23.61 -10.20
C GLY A 269 27.67 -22.22 -10.77
N ALA A 270 27.20 -21.15 -10.18
CA ALA A 270 27.54 -19.78 -10.61
C ALA A 270 28.88 -19.28 -10.06
N TYR A 271 29.47 -19.94 -9.09
CA TYR A 271 30.83 -19.66 -8.58
C TYR A 271 31.88 -20.24 -9.52
N ASP A 272 32.96 -19.48 -9.71
CA ASP A 272 34.16 -20.01 -10.39
C ASP A 272 34.95 -20.89 -9.41
N PRO A 273 35.09 -22.20 -9.69
CA PRO A 273 35.82 -23.11 -8.79
C PRO A 273 37.31 -22.83 -8.73
N ASN A 274 37.87 -22.08 -9.69
CA ASN A 274 39.29 -21.75 -9.79
C ASN A 274 39.59 -20.31 -9.30
N ALA A 275 38.60 -19.60 -8.74
CA ALA A 275 38.83 -18.27 -8.25
C ALA A 275 39.84 -18.22 -7.13
N ALA A 276 40.75 -17.25 -7.17
CA ALA A 276 41.71 -16.97 -6.11
C ALA A 276 41.20 -16.03 -5.03
N GLU A 277 40.13 -15.31 -5.31
CA GLU A 277 39.50 -14.30 -4.46
C GLU A 277 38.09 -14.74 -4.03
N ASP A 278 37.60 -14.19 -2.95
CA ASP A 278 36.23 -14.38 -2.47
C ASP A 278 35.25 -13.92 -3.53
N GLN A 279 34.07 -14.56 -3.62
CA GLN A 279 33.08 -14.30 -4.65
C GLN A 279 31.72 -14.02 -4.04
N LEU A 280 31.03 -13.01 -4.57
CA LEU A 280 29.63 -12.72 -4.29
C LEU A 280 28.77 -13.13 -5.49
N VAL A 281 28.02 -14.21 -5.38
CA VAL A 281 26.91 -14.45 -6.32
C VAL A 281 25.70 -13.69 -5.83
N ASN A 282 25.09 -12.89 -6.69
CA ASN A 282 23.95 -12.09 -6.30
C ASN A 282 22.86 -12.07 -7.39
N LEU A 283 21.61 -11.99 -6.96
CA LEU A 283 20.46 -11.87 -7.86
C LEU A 283 19.45 -10.84 -7.34
N CYS A 284 18.71 -10.25 -8.27
CA CYS A 284 17.65 -9.25 -8.00
C CYS A 284 16.41 -9.60 -8.78
N THR A 285 15.25 -9.52 -8.12
CA THR A 285 13.93 -9.70 -8.73
C THR A 285 12.92 -8.78 -8.07
N ASP A 286 11.74 -8.64 -8.71
CA ASP A 286 10.57 -8.14 -8.00
C ASP A 286 10.28 -9.07 -6.82
N GLY A 287 10.05 -8.49 -5.66
CA GLY A 287 9.78 -9.22 -4.41
C GLY A 287 8.52 -10.05 -4.47
N GLU A 288 7.55 -9.63 -5.30
CA GLU A 288 6.30 -10.34 -5.55
C GLU A 288 6.49 -11.71 -6.19
N SER A 289 7.67 -11.99 -6.74
CA SER A 289 8.06 -13.35 -7.19
C SER A 289 7.97 -14.37 -6.07
N TYR A 290 8.27 -13.95 -4.82
CA TYR A 290 8.30 -14.82 -3.65
C TYR A 290 6.94 -14.97 -2.97
N GLY A 291 5.94 -15.49 -3.67
CA GLY A 291 4.61 -15.77 -3.13
C GLY A 291 3.45 -15.39 -4.06
N HIS A 292 3.46 -14.19 -4.65
CA HIS A 292 2.39 -13.75 -5.56
C HIS A 292 2.52 -14.37 -6.95
N HIS A 293 3.66 -14.22 -7.61
CA HIS A 293 3.88 -14.79 -8.95
C HIS A 293 4.07 -16.31 -8.89
N GLU A 294 4.77 -16.80 -7.87
CA GLU A 294 4.91 -18.22 -7.61
C GLU A 294 4.39 -18.56 -6.21
N LYS A 295 3.25 -19.25 -6.15
CA LYS A 295 2.66 -19.66 -4.86
C LYS A 295 3.60 -20.53 -4.06
N PHE A 296 3.70 -20.25 -2.76
CA PHE A 296 4.62 -20.91 -1.83
C PHE A 296 6.11 -20.67 -2.14
N GLY A 297 6.42 -19.69 -2.99
CA GLY A 297 7.79 -19.29 -3.29
C GLY A 297 8.56 -18.83 -2.05
N GLU A 298 7.85 -18.22 -1.08
CA GLU A 298 8.39 -17.83 0.22
C GLU A 298 8.92 -19.04 1.04
N MET A 299 8.26 -20.20 0.95
CA MET A 299 8.71 -21.42 1.64
C MET A 299 9.96 -22.00 0.97
N GLY A 300 9.99 -22.01 -0.37
CA GLY A 300 11.16 -22.42 -1.13
C GLY A 300 12.38 -21.53 -0.84
N LEU A 301 12.15 -20.22 -0.77
CA LEU A 301 13.15 -19.22 -0.40
C LEU A 301 13.66 -19.45 1.03
N ALA A 302 12.76 -19.65 2.00
CA ALA A 302 13.13 -19.95 3.39
C ALA A 302 14.02 -21.19 3.49
N HIS A 303 13.62 -22.27 2.82
CA HIS A 303 14.40 -23.52 2.81
C HIS A 303 15.78 -23.34 2.16
N LEU A 304 15.85 -22.59 1.06
CA LEU A 304 17.10 -22.22 0.42
C LEU A 304 18.03 -21.49 1.39
N LEU A 305 17.56 -20.39 1.96
CA LEU A 305 18.38 -19.45 2.75
C LEU A 305 18.79 -20.05 4.10
N ALA A 306 17.85 -20.69 4.82
CA ALA A 306 18.10 -21.19 6.15
C ALA A 306 18.79 -22.58 6.16
N GLN A 307 18.62 -23.40 5.12
CA GLN A 307 19.10 -24.77 5.14
C GLN A 307 20.06 -25.14 4.01
N GLU A 308 19.70 -24.88 2.74
CA GLU A 308 20.44 -25.45 1.63
C GLU A 308 21.75 -24.72 1.31
N LEU A 309 21.79 -23.39 1.42
CA LEU A 309 23.02 -22.62 1.20
C LEU A 309 24.07 -22.87 2.30
N PRO A 310 23.71 -22.85 3.61
CA PRO A 310 24.66 -23.17 4.68
C PRO A 310 25.25 -24.58 4.55
N LYS A 311 24.47 -25.61 4.18
CA LYS A 311 24.95 -26.99 3.92
C LYS A 311 26.02 -27.05 2.82
N ARG A 312 26.03 -26.08 1.89
CA ARG A 312 27.00 -25.98 0.79
C ARG A 312 28.17 -25.03 1.10
N GLY A 313 28.25 -24.52 2.33
CA GLY A 313 29.30 -23.59 2.74
C GLY A 313 29.20 -22.24 2.03
N ILE A 314 27.97 -21.81 1.69
CA ILE A 314 27.65 -20.51 1.09
C ILE A 314 27.11 -19.61 2.20
N GLU A 315 27.77 -18.48 2.41
CA GLU A 315 27.39 -17.48 3.42
C GLU A 315 26.39 -16.49 2.84
N VAL A 316 25.23 -16.34 3.48
CA VAL A 316 24.21 -15.38 3.07
C VAL A 316 24.53 -14.01 3.70
N VAL A 317 24.73 -13.01 2.84
CA VAL A 317 25.11 -11.65 3.21
C VAL A 317 24.22 -10.62 2.51
N ASN A 318 24.29 -9.36 2.92
CA ASN A 318 23.78 -8.22 2.14
C ASN A 318 24.91 -7.44 1.47
N TYR A 319 24.55 -6.54 0.57
CA TYR A 319 25.53 -5.75 -0.19
C TYR A 319 26.42 -4.90 0.70
N ALA A 320 25.86 -4.28 1.75
CA ALA A 320 26.60 -3.40 2.65
C ALA A 320 27.66 -4.17 3.45
N ALA A 321 27.30 -5.32 4.02
CA ALA A 321 28.21 -6.18 4.77
C ALA A 321 29.35 -6.73 3.86
N TYR A 322 29.00 -7.18 2.66
CA TYR A 322 30.01 -7.62 1.68
C TYR A 322 30.97 -6.47 1.33
N LEU A 323 30.45 -5.27 1.07
CA LEU A 323 31.26 -4.10 0.69
C LEU A 323 32.19 -3.66 1.84
N ALA A 324 31.77 -3.83 3.09
CA ALA A 324 32.58 -3.47 4.24
C ALA A 324 33.87 -4.32 4.36
N GLU A 325 33.81 -5.57 3.93
CA GLU A 325 34.95 -6.51 3.93
C GLU A 325 35.71 -6.53 2.60
N HIS A 326 35.05 -6.19 1.48
CA HIS A 326 35.57 -6.36 0.13
C HIS A 326 35.46 -5.06 -0.67
N ALA A 327 36.45 -4.18 -0.51
CA ALA A 327 36.54 -2.96 -1.31
C ALA A 327 36.66 -3.29 -2.81
N PRO A 328 36.02 -2.53 -3.70
CA PRO A 328 36.09 -2.76 -5.14
C PRO A 328 37.54 -2.68 -5.66
N THR A 329 37.97 -3.70 -6.38
CA THR A 329 39.29 -3.75 -7.07
C THR A 329 39.18 -3.48 -8.57
N TRP A 330 37.93 -3.33 -9.07
CA TRP A 330 37.58 -3.02 -10.44
C TRP A 330 36.75 -1.74 -10.53
N GLU A 331 36.87 -1.07 -11.66
CA GLU A 331 36.04 0.10 -12.03
C GLU A 331 35.07 -0.28 -13.13
N ALA A 332 33.91 0.39 -13.12
CA ALA A 332 32.92 0.28 -14.18
C ALA A 332 32.41 1.66 -14.62
N GLU A 333 32.14 1.77 -15.89
CA GLU A 333 31.34 2.86 -16.46
C GLU A 333 30.00 2.31 -16.95
N ILE A 334 28.94 3.10 -16.78
CA ILE A 334 27.60 2.74 -17.20
C ILE A 334 27.27 3.24 -18.60
N LYS A 335 26.27 2.65 -19.24
CA LYS A 335 25.79 3.08 -20.56
C LYS A 335 24.99 4.36 -20.43
N PRO A 336 25.20 5.34 -21.33
CA PRO A 336 24.42 6.58 -21.34
C PRO A 336 22.97 6.38 -21.83
N GLY A 337 22.62 5.22 -22.42
CA GLY A 337 21.39 5.03 -23.19
C GLY A 337 21.48 5.59 -24.62
N GLY A 338 20.55 5.18 -25.49
CA GLY A 338 20.58 5.61 -26.91
C GLY A 338 20.28 7.09 -27.10
N ASP A 339 19.57 7.71 -26.16
CA ASP A 339 19.20 9.12 -26.11
C ASP A 339 20.02 9.94 -25.09
N GLY A 340 20.97 9.31 -24.42
CA GLY A 340 21.74 9.91 -23.32
C GLY A 340 20.97 10.03 -21.99
N LEU A 341 19.71 9.58 -21.93
CA LEU A 341 18.87 9.69 -20.73
C LEU A 341 19.09 8.54 -19.73
N GLY A 342 19.85 7.51 -20.09
CA GLY A 342 20.15 6.39 -19.22
C GLY A 342 19.55 5.06 -19.69
N THR A 343 19.74 4.04 -18.86
CA THR A 343 19.29 2.66 -19.09
C THR A 343 18.50 2.15 -17.89
N SER A 344 17.75 1.06 -18.07
CA SER A 344 16.98 0.40 -17.00
C SER A 344 16.96 -1.12 -17.18
N TRP A 345 16.51 -1.88 -16.16
CA TRP A 345 16.42 -3.34 -16.26
C TRP A 345 15.21 -3.84 -17.07
N SER A 346 14.14 -3.04 -17.13
CA SER A 346 12.85 -3.46 -17.71
C SER A 346 12.57 -2.85 -19.09
N CYS A 347 13.50 -2.05 -19.65
CA CYS A 347 13.33 -1.49 -20.99
C CYS A 347 14.63 -1.57 -21.80
N SER A 348 14.63 -2.36 -22.88
CA SER A 348 15.79 -2.48 -23.79
C SER A 348 16.10 -1.18 -24.56
N HIS A 349 15.20 -0.20 -24.54
CA HIS A 349 15.34 1.13 -25.17
C HIS A 349 15.73 2.21 -24.13
N GLY A 350 16.46 1.82 -23.09
CA GLY A 350 16.89 2.74 -22.03
C GLY A 350 15.76 3.07 -21.05
N VAL A 351 15.31 4.32 -21.04
CA VAL A 351 14.18 4.78 -20.20
C VAL A 351 12.96 5.20 -21.04
N SER A 352 12.95 4.86 -22.33
CA SER A 352 11.90 5.29 -23.27
C SER A 352 10.51 4.77 -22.90
N ARG A 353 10.39 3.68 -22.13
CA ARG A 353 9.08 3.19 -21.61
C ARG A 353 8.29 4.30 -20.94
N TRP A 354 8.94 5.20 -20.23
CA TRP A 354 8.33 6.25 -19.40
C TRP A 354 8.29 7.64 -20.08
N SER A 355 8.73 7.72 -21.33
CA SER A 355 8.75 8.97 -22.07
C SER A 355 8.22 8.85 -23.50
N ASP A 356 8.18 7.63 -24.06
CA ASP A 356 7.85 7.42 -25.47
C ASP A 356 7.20 6.05 -25.73
N ALA A 357 6.75 5.87 -26.96
CA ALA A 357 6.26 4.61 -27.51
C ALA A 357 7.42 3.67 -27.83
N CYS A 358 8.03 3.06 -26.84
CA CYS A 358 8.98 1.96 -27.06
C CYS A 358 8.22 0.64 -27.31
N GLY A 359 8.84 -0.31 -27.97
CA GLY A 359 8.22 -1.62 -28.24
C GLY A 359 8.14 -2.56 -27.04
N CYS A 360 8.50 -2.10 -25.83
CA CYS A 360 8.52 -2.94 -24.61
C CYS A 360 7.14 -3.04 -23.99
N GLY A 361 6.60 -4.24 -23.89
CA GLY A 361 5.24 -4.52 -23.38
C GLY A 361 4.16 -4.21 -24.42
N GLY A 362 2.92 -4.10 -23.97
CA GLY A 362 1.80 -3.70 -24.84
C GLY A 362 0.96 -4.85 -25.36
N GLU A 363 1.45 -6.09 -25.32
CA GLU A 363 0.67 -7.27 -25.72
C GLU A 363 -0.05 -7.08 -27.08
N GLY A 364 0.64 -6.49 -28.07
CA GLY A 364 0.09 -6.18 -29.37
C GLY A 364 -0.76 -4.90 -29.45
N LYS A 365 -0.88 -4.14 -28.35
CA LYS A 365 -1.57 -2.85 -28.29
C LYS A 365 -0.63 -1.68 -28.61
N SER A 366 -1.22 -0.57 -29.07
CA SER A 366 -0.45 0.67 -29.31
C SER A 366 -0.01 1.33 -28.01
N LEU A 367 1.23 1.72 -27.92
CA LEU A 367 1.82 2.44 -26.78
C LEU A 367 2.05 3.93 -27.07
N THR A 368 1.49 4.45 -28.18
CA THR A 368 1.69 5.85 -28.63
C THR A 368 1.09 6.88 -27.67
N TRP A 369 0.28 6.47 -26.69
CA TRP A 369 -0.25 7.32 -25.64
C TRP A 369 0.81 7.80 -24.62
N ARG A 370 1.93 7.07 -24.50
CA ARG A 370 2.96 7.32 -23.47
C ARG A 370 3.60 8.70 -23.59
N ARG A 371 4.03 9.08 -24.80
CA ARG A 371 4.66 10.40 -25.04
C ARG A 371 3.67 11.55 -24.77
N PRO A 372 2.48 11.62 -25.37
CA PRO A 372 1.52 12.69 -25.08
C PRO A 372 1.13 12.79 -23.61
N MET A 373 0.99 11.68 -22.90
CA MET A 373 0.76 11.69 -21.45
C MET A 373 1.94 12.35 -20.73
N ARG A 374 3.17 11.95 -21.07
CA ARG A 374 4.38 12.54 -20.48
C ARG A 374 4.47 14.05 -20.74
N GLU A 375 4.27 14.49 -21.95
CA GLU A 375 4.30 15.90 -22.34
C GLU A 375 3.20 16.72 -21.64
N ALA A 376 2.01 16.14 -21.45
CA ALA A 376 0.91 16.78 -20.73
C ALA A 376 1.26 16.99 -19.24
N LEU A 377 1.86 15.98 -18.61
CA LEU A 377 2.29 16.07 -17.21
C LEU A 377 3.51 16.96 -17.02
N ASP A 378 4.46 16.97 -17.97
CA ASP A 378 5.62 17.87 -17.95
C ASP A 378 5.19 19.33 -18.06
N TRP A 379 4.24 19.64 -18.96
CA TRP A 379 3.63 20.96 -19.03
C TRP A 379 2.97 21.34 -17.69
N LEU A 380 2.21 20.42 -17.08
CA LEU A 380 1.56 20.67 -15.81
C LEU A 380 2.58 20.95 -14.70
N ARG A 381 3.58 20.06 -14.54
CA ARG A 381 4.68 20.22 -13.59
C ARG A 381 5.32 21.60 -13.66
N ASP A 382 5.66 22.04 -14.86
CA ASP A 382 6.37 23.31 -15.04
C ASP A 382 5.49 24.49 -14.64
N HIS A 383 4.18 24.48 -14.93
CA HIS A 383 3.24 25.52 -14.48
C HIS A 383 3.00 25.48 -12.97
N LEU A 384 2.93 24.28 -12.38
CA LEU A 384 2.81 24.12 -10.91
C LEU A 384 4.08 24.63 -10.21
N ALA A 385 5.26 24.41 -10.80
CA ALA A 385 6.51 24.92 -10.27
C ALA A 385 6.57 26.45 -10.28
N LEU A 386 6.19 27.10 -11.38
CA LEU A 386 6.11 28.57 -11.46
C LEU A 386 5.09 29.12 -10.44
N THR A 387 3.97 28.44 -10.28
CA THR A 387 2.96 28.80 -9.28
C THR A 387 3.50 28.67 -7.87
N PHE A 388 4.23 27.59 -7.59
CA PHE A 388 4.87 27.33 -6.29
C PHE A 388 5.94 28.37 -5.96
N GLU A 389 6.79 28.71 -6.89
CA GLU A 389 7.82 29.75 -6.72
C GLU A 389 7.19 31.11 -6.41
N ARG A 390 6.20 31.54 -7.19
CA ARG A 390 5.54 32.82 -7.05
C ARG A 390 4.76 32.92 -5.73
N GLU A 391 3.88 31.98 -5.46
CA GLU A 391 2.98 32.03 -4.31
C GLU A 391 3.67 31.50 -3.04
N GLY A 392 4.53 30.49 -3.18
CA GLY A 392 5.36 29.98 -2.10
C GLY A 392 6.32 31.03 -1.56
N GLY A 393 6.96 31.82 -2.43
CA GLY A 393 7.83 32.94 -2.01
C GLY A 393 7.13 34.05 -1.21
N ARG A 394 5.78 34.08 -1.22
CA ARG A 394 4.99 34.99 -0.37
C ARG A 394 4.76 34.44 1.03
N VAL A 395 4.64 33.13 1.19
CA VAL A 395 4.25 32.48 2.44
C VAL A 395 5.36 31.65 3.09
N LEU A 396 6.33 31.13 2.32
CA LEU A 396 7.46 30.34 2.77
C LEU A 396 8.76 31.16 2.67
N ARG A 397 9.73 30.91 3.54
CA ARG A 397 11.05 31.56 3.52
C ARG A 397 11.83 31.17 2.27
N GLU A 398 12.01 29.88 2.08
CA GLU A 398 12.68 29.25 0.94
C GLU A 398 11.79 28.11 0.43
N PRO A 399 10.96 28.33 -0.59
CA PRO A 399 9.93 27.36 -1.00
C PRO A 399 10.46 25.96 -1.30
N TRP A 400 11.57 25.87 -2.05
CA TRP A 400 12.14 24.55 -2.43
C TRP A 400 12.79 23.84 -1.25
N ALA A 401 13.44 24.56 -0.33
CA ALA A 401 13.95 23.98 0.91
C ALA A 401 12.80 23.51 1.81
N ALA A 402 11.70 24.28 1.90
CA ALA A 402 10.50 23.85 2.61
C ALA A 402 9.90 22.59 1.99
N ARG A 403 9.86 22.47 0.64
CA ARG A 403 9.41 21.23 -0.02
C ARG A 403 10.31 20.04 0.34
N ASP A 404 11.64 20.20 0.31
CA ASP A 404 12.57 19.14 0.67
C ASP A 404 12.33 18.68 2.13
N ALA A 405 12.08 19.60 3.06
CA ALA A 405 11.82 19.32 4.48
C ALA A 405 10.40 18.80 4.77
N TYR A 406 9.45 18.93 3.82
CA TYR A 406 8.03 18.62 4.03
C TYR A 406 7.76 17.15 4.30
N ILE A 407 8.71 16.27 4.03
CA ILE A 407 8.63 14.85 4.39
C ILE A 407 8.37 14.65 5.88
N SER A 408 8.89 15.50 6.74
CA SER A 408 8.65 15.45 8.19
C SER A 408 7.16 15.56 8.53
N VAL A 409 6.40 16.36 7.77
CA VAL A 409 4.95 16.50 7.94
C VAL A 409 4.21 15.34 7.26
N VAL A 410 4.72 14.83 6.15
CA VAL A 410 4.11 13.67 5.47
C VAL A 410 4.18 12.41 6.34
N LEU A 411 5.29 12.22 7.07
CA LEU A 411 5.50 11.09 7.98
C LEU A 411 4.74 11.25 9.31
N ASP A 412 4.60 12.49 9.78
CA ASP A 412 3.89 12.81 11.03
C ASP A 412 3.01 14.04 10.84
N ARG A 413 1.72 13.83 10.60
CA ARG A 413 0.73 14.90 10.40
C ARG A 413 0.15 15.44 11.73
N SER A 414 0.76 15.14 12.86
CA SER A 414 0.34 15.72 14.15
C SER A 414 0.48 17.24 14.15
N GLU A 415 -0.38 17.90 14.93
CA GLU A 415 -0.33 19.36 15.08
C GLU A 415 1.03 19.84 15.57
N ALA A 416 1.71 19.04 16.40
CA ALA A 416 3.05 19.35 16.90
C ALA A 416 4.10 19.35 15.78
N SER A 417 4.04 18.37 14.87
CA SER A 417 4.93 18.29 13.72
C SER A 417 4.69 19.41 12.72
N VAL A 418 3.41 19.67 12.39
CA VAL A 418 3.02 20.78 11.51
C VAL A 418 3.47 22.12 12.09
N SER A 419 3.28 22.34 13.40
CA SER A 419 3.66 23.60 14.04
C SER A 419 5.17 23.82 14.05
N ARG A 420 5.98 22.77 14.29
CA ARG A 420 7.46 22.86 14.17
C ARG A 420 7.87 23.21 12.75
N PHE A 421 7.30 22.54 11.75
CA PHE A 421 7.55 22.83 10.35
C PHE A 421 7.21 24.27 9.99
N MET A 422 6.05 24.77 10.43
CA MET A 422 5.63 26.17 10.17
C MET A 422 6.54 27.17 10.84
N ALA A 423 6.97 26.93 12.09
CA ALA A 423 7.90 27.82 12.79
C ALA A 423 9.23 27.99 12.04
N GLU A 424 9.71 26.93 11.37
CA GLU A 424 10.95 26.96 10.61
C GLU A 424 10.79 27.57 9.23
N HIS A 425 9.72 27.19 8.50
CA HIS A 425 9.61 27.48 7.09
C HIS A 425 8.62 28.58 6.71
N LEU A 426 7.66 28.93 7.59
CA LEU A 426 6.70 29.99 7.30
C LEU A 426 7.36 31.37 7.38
N LYS A 427 7.17 32.17 6.31
CA LYS A 427 7.62 33.57 6.23
C LYS A 427 6.53 34.55 6.60
N ALA A 428 5.30 34.23 6.16
CA ALA A 428 4.12 35.04 6.45
C ALA A 428 3.78 34.96 7.95
N GLU A 429 2.90 35.85 8.41
CA GLU A 429 2.32 35.77 9.76
C GLU A 429 1.67 34.40 9.96
N ASP A 430 1.89 33.80 11.13
CA ASP A 430 1.37 32.49 11.47
C ASP A 430 -0.13 32.54 11.79
N THR A 431 -0.92 32.56 10.75
CA THR A 431 -2.39 32.52 10.80
C THR A 431 -2.92 31.21 10.22
N PRO A 432 -4.11 30.73 10.59
CA PRO A 432 -4.74 29.55 9.98
C PRO A 432 -4.76 29.59 8.46
N ASP A 433 -5.08 30.74 7.86
CA ASP A 433 -5.16 30.90 6.41
C ASP A 433 -3.80 30.78 5.72
N ASN A 434 -2.75 31.35 6.31
CA ASN A 434 -1.39 31.24 5.79
C ASN A 434 -0.85 29.81 5.94
N ARG A 435 -1.16 29.11 7.07
CA ARG A 435 -0.84 27.68 7.24
C ARG A 435 -1.54 26.84 6.16
N VAL A 436 -2.84 27.01 5.97
CA VAL A 436 -3.60 26.30 4.93
C VAL A 436 -3.04 26.59 3.55
N LYS A 437 -2.70 27.83 3.23
CA LYS A 437 -2.11 28.20 1.93
C LYS A 437 -0.75 27.53 1.73
N ALA A 438 0.12 27.53 2.75
CA ALA A 438 1.42 26.89 2.70
C ALA A 438 1.29 25.37 2.49
N LEU A 439 0.42 24.69 3.27
CA LEU A 439 0.18 23.25 3.13
C LEU A 439 -0.41 22.90 1.77
N ARG A 440 -1.37 23.68 1.25
CA ARG A 440 -1.91 23.46 -0.10
C ARG A 440 -0.84 23.56 -1.19
N LEU A 441 0.10 24.49 -1.07
CA LEU A 441 1.20 24.65 -2.01
C LEU A 441 2.20 23.48 -1.93
N LEU A 442 2.51 23.01 -0.72
CA LEU A 442 3.39 21.87 -0.50
C LEU A 442 2.75 20.54 -0.97
N GLU A 443 1.48 20.31 -0.67
CA GLU A 443 0.72 19.17 -1.19
C GLU A 443 0.56 19.23 -2.71
N MET A 444 0.42 20.41 -3.30
CA MET A 444 0.44 20.59 -4.75
C MET A 444 1.74 20.04 -5.34
N GLN A 445 2.89 20.33 -4.73
CA GLN A 445 4.18 19.80 -5.16
C GLN A 445 4.34 18.30 -4.88
N ARG A 446 3.82 17.80 -3.75
CA ARG A 446 3.78 16.35 -3.47
C ARG A 446 3.02 15.60 -4.57
N HIS A 447 1.84 16.06 -4.94
CA HIS A 447 1.05 15.45 -6.01
C HIS A 447 1.67 15.65 -7.40
N ALA A 448 2.37 16.77 -7.64
CA ALA A 448 3.14 16.99 -8.87
C ALA A 448 4.31 16.00 -9.03
N MET A 449 4.82 15.43 -7.94
CA MET A 449 5.79 14.33 -7.99
C MET A 449 5.09 12.96 -8.10
N LEU A 450 4.01 12.72 -7.35
CA LEU A 450 3.25 11.45 -7.39
C LEU A 450 2.70 11.13 -8.79
N MET A 451 2.34 12.11 -9.60
CA MET A 451 1.87 11.90 -10.97
C MET A 451 2.91 11.28 -11.91
N TYR A 452 4.17 11.11 -11.45
CA TYR A 452 5.26 10.47 -12.19
C TYR A 452 5.63 9.09 -11.66
N THR A 453 4.79 8.47 -10.85
CA THR A 453 4.99 7.08 -10.42
C THR A 453 5.16 6.18 -11.64
N SER A 454 6.21 5.37 -11.68
CA SER A 454 6.65 4.61 -12.86
C SER A 454 5.58 3.68 -13.44
N CYS A 455 4.79 3.04 -12.59
CA CYS A 455 3.73 2.11 -13.01
C CYS A 455 2.68 2.74 -13.92
N GLY A 456 2.53 4.06 -13.90
CA GLY A 456 1.61 4.76 -14.80
C GLY A 456 1.92 4.61 -16.30
N TRP A 457 3.15 4.21 -16.64
CA TRP A 457 3.57 3.93 -18.03
C TRP A 457 3.87 2.46 -18.31
N PHE A 458 3.75 1.59 -17.32
CA PHE A 458 4.22 0.21 -17.45
C PHE A 458 3.27 -0.64 -18.32
N PHE A 459 1.97 -0.48 -18.14
CA PHE A 459 0.94 -1.28 -18.79
C PHE A 459 0.58 -0.81 -20.21
N SER A 460 -0.34 -1.53 -20.85
CA SER A 460 -0.60 -1.40 -22.28
C SER A 460 -1.54 -0.27 -22.68
N ASP A 461 -2.28 0.34 -21.75
CA ASP A 461 -3.25 1.41 -22.05
C ASP A 461 -3.29 2.49 -20.97
N ILE A 462 -3.52 3.72 -21.39
CA ILE A 462 -3.68 4.89 -20.51
C ILE A 462 -4.91 4.80 -19.59
N SER A 463 -5.87 3.91 -19.87
CA SER A 463 -7.03 3.63 -19.01
C SER A 463 -6.74 2.63 -17.90
N GLY A 464 -5.51 2.06 -17.85
CA GLY A 464 -5.08 1.19 -16.75
C GLY A 464 -5.14 1.92 -15.39
N ILE A 465 -5.39 1.15 -14.33
CA ILE A 465 -5.61 1.73 -13.00
C ILE A 465 -4.41 2.58 -12.52
N GLU A 466 -3.20 2.22 -12.91
CA GLU A 466 -1.97 2.94 -12.53
C GLU A 466 -1.81 4.26 -13.31
N ALA A 467 -2.13 4.27 -14.61
CA ALA A 467 -2.11 5.49 -15.40
C ALA A 467 -3.24 6.46 -14.95
N VAL A 468 -4.43 5.93 -14.66
CA VAL A 468 -5.54 6.70 -14.09
C VAL A 468 -5.16 7.27 -12.72
N GLN A 469 -4.45 6.52 -11.88
CA GLN A 469 -3.96 7.00 -10.58
C GLN A 469 -3.01 8.20 -10.75
N ASN A 470 -2.08 8.15 -11.72
CA ASN A 470 -1.21 9.29 -12.03
C ASN A 470 -2.01 10.52 -12.49
N LEU A 471 -3.07 10.33 -13.29
CA LEU A 471 -3.98 11.39 -13.69
C LEU A 471 -4.82 11.94 -12.52
N GLN A 472 -5.16 11.11 -11.54
CA GLN A 472 -5.81 11.57 -10.30
C GLN A 472 -4.88 12.46 -9.48
N TYR A 473 -3.60 12.11 -9.32
CA TYR A 473 -2.61 12.98 -8.68
C TYR A 473 -2.43 14.29 -9.43
N ALA A 474 -2.38 14.25 -10.76
CA ALA A 474 -2.35 15.46 -11.59
C ALA A 474 -3.60 16.34 -11.36
N SER A 475 -4.80 15.74 -11.28
CA SER A 475 -6.04 16.45 -10.99
C SER A 475 -6.04 17.11 -9.61
N ARG A 476 -5.51 16.40 -8.58
CA ARG A 476 -5.40 16.98 -7.23
C ARG A 476 -4.42 18.14 -7.20
N ALA A 477 -3.28 18.04 -7.90
CA ALA A 477 -2.33 19.12 -8.04
C ALA A 477 -2.95 20.37 -8.71
N VAL A 478 -3.74 20.19 -9.78
CA VAL A 478 -4.52 21.24 -10.44
C VAL A 478 -5.50 21.91 -9.48
N GLU A 479 -6.25 21.12 -8.72
CA GLU A 479 -7.20 21.65 -7.74
C GLU A 479 -6.51 22.47 -6.63
N LEU A 480 -5.38 21.95 -6.10
CA LEU A 480 -4.61 22.65 -5.08
C LEU A 480 -4.01 23.96 -5.61
N ALA A 481 -3.57 24.02 -6.88
CA ALA A 481 -3.16 25.25 -7.53
C ALA A 481 -4.28 26.27 -7.59
N ARG A 482 -5.50 25.84 -7.93
CA ARG A 482 -6.68 26.71 -7.94
C ARG A 482 -7.04 27.21 -6.54
N LEU A 483 -7.02 26.34 -5.53
CA LEU A 483 -7.37 26.69 -4.15
C LEU A 483 -6.33 27.58 -3.46
N ALA A 484 -5.03 27.39 -3.76
CA ALA A 484 -3.95 28.15 -3.13
C ALA A 484 -3.59 29.45 -3.87
N ALA A 485 -3.80 29.49 -5.18
CA ALA A 485 -3.28 30.54 -6.06
C ALA A 485 -4.29 31.10 -7.07
N GLY A 486 -5.50 30.56 -7.15
CA GLY A 486 -6.50 30.95 -8.15
C GLY A 486 -6.14 30.55 -9.59
N VAL A 487 -5.15 29.68 -9.78
CA VAL A 487 -4.66 29.28 -11.11
C VAL A 487 -5.40 28.03 -11.58
N ASP A 488 -6.13 28.16 -12.70
CA ASP A 488 -6.85 27.03 -13.32
C ASP A 488 -6.01 26.42 -14.46
N LEU A 489 -5.52 25.19 -14.25
CA LEU A 489 -4.74 24.42 -15.20
C LEU A 489 -5.52 23.25 -15.84
N ASP A 490 -6.79 23.04 -15.42
CA ASP A 490 -7.59 21.87 -15.82
C ASP A 490 -7.78 21.78 -17.34
N ARG A 491 -8.20 22.90 -17.97
CA ARG A 491 -8.41 22.97 -19.42
C ARG A 491 -7.12 22.72 -20.21
N GLY A 492 -5.99 23.27 -19.70
CA GLY A 492 -4.69 23.14 -20.32
C GLY A 492 -4.19 21.69 -20.29
N LEU A 493 -4.36 20.98 -19.18
CA LEU A 493 -4.05 19.56 -19.03
C LEU A 493 -4.93 18.69 -19.94
N ALA A 494 -6.25 18.86 -19.86
CA ALA A 494 -7.20 18.08 -20.65
C ALA A 494 -6.97 18.20 -22.15
N ALA A 495 -6.69 19.42 -22.65
CA ALA A 495 -6.41 19.66 -24.06
C ALA A 495 -5.15 18.92 -24.55
N ARG A 496 -4.12 18.77 -23.73
CA ARG A 496 -2.90 18.01 -24.06
C ARG A 496 -3.11 16.51 -24.01
N LEU A 497 -3.86 16.02 -23.02
CA LEU A 497 -4.21 14.62 -22.91
C LEU A 497 -5.06 14.12 -24.08
N LYS A 498 -5.74 15.00 -24.81
CA LYS A 498 -6.48 14.65 -26.03
C LYS A 498 -5.62 13.97 -27.09
N SER A 499 -4.31 14.27 -27.12
CA SER A 499 -3.35 13.68 -28.05
C SER A 499 -2.88 12.27 -27.64
N ALA A 500 -3.22 11.78 -26.46
CA ALA A 500 -2.89 10.44 -25.98
C ALA A 500 -4.02 9.46 -26.35
N PRO A 501 -3.86 8.62 -27.41
CA PRO A 501 -4.92 7.69 -27.84
C PRO A 501 -5.07 6.55 -26.82
N SER A 502 -6.31 6.08 -26.64
CA SER A 502 -6.58 4.82 -25.95
C SER A 502 -6.80 3.70 -26.96
N ASN A 503 -6.42 2.48 -26.61
CA ASN A 503 -6.74 1.28 -27.37
C ASN A 503 -8.22 0.87 -27.27
N TYR A 504 -8.97 1.49 -26.38
CA TYR A 504 -10.39 1.20 -26.14
C TYR A 504 -11.26 2.35 -26.67
N ALA A 505 -12.19 2.00 -27.60
CA ALA A 505 -13.02 2.98 -28.30
C ALA A 505 -13.92 3.80 -27.35
N GLU A 506 -14.39 3.21 -26.26
CA GLU A 506 -15.24 3.87 -25.24
C GLU A 506 -14.53 5.02 -24.51
N HIS A 507 -13.21 4.99 -24.44
CA HIS A 507 -12.40 6.02 -23.82
C HIS A 507 -11.90 7.07 -24.80
N ARG A 508 -11.75 6.72 -26.07
CA ARG A 508 -11.22 7.55 -27.16
C ARG A 508 -9.75 7.96 -26.96
N ASN A 509 -9.47 8.74 -25.90
CA ASN A 509 -8.16 9.32 -25.62
C ASN A 509 -8.02 9.71 -24.13
N GLY A 510 -6.84 10.20 -23.78
CA GLY A 510 -6.51 10.62 -22.42
C GLY A 510 -7.41 11.73 -21.83
N GLU A 511 -7.98 12.64 -22.66
CA GLU A 511 -8.96 13.60 -22.18
C GLU A 511 -10.23 12.89 -21.69
N GLY A 512 -10.72 11.92 -22.48
CA GLY A 512 -11.89 11.14 -22.11
C GLY A 512 -11.68 10.35 -20.82
N ILE A 513 -10.52 9.74 -20.67
CA ILE A 513 -10.09 9.00 -19.47
C ILE A 513 -9.96 9.95 -18.26
N TYR A 514 -9.27 11.08 -18.43
CA TYR A 514 -9.12 12.09 -17.39
C TYR A 514 -10.49 12.53 -16.83
N ARG A 515 -11.43 12.89 -17.72
CA ARG A 515 -12.75 13.37 -17.32
C ARG A 515 -13.65 12.27 -16.73
N LYS A 516 -13.60 11.06 -17.27
CA LYS A 516 -14.51 9.98 -16.85
C LYS A 516 -13.98 9.14 -15.69
N LEU A 517 -12.67 8.89 -15.65
CA LEU A 517 -12.06 7.98 -14.69
C LEU A 517 -11.28 8.73 -13.62
N ALA A 518 -10.39 9.65 -13.99
CA ALA A 518 -9.56 10.34 -13.01
C ALA A 518 -10.40 11.31 -12.14
N LEU A 519 -11.28 12.11 -12.76
CA LEU A 519 -12.15 13.05 -12.02
C LEU A 519 -13.28 12.36 -11.24
N ALA A 520 -13.59 11.09 -11.51
CA ALA A 520 -14.60 10.34 -10.75
C ALA A 520 -14.27 10.22 -9.26
N GLY A 521 -12.97 10.06 -8.93
CA GLY A 521 -12.48 10.01 -7.56
C GLY A 521 -12.37 11.37 -6.86
N ARG A 522 -12.62 12.50 -7.57
CA ARG A 522 -12.45 13.85 -7.02
C ARG A 522 -13.42 14.11 -5.88
N MET A 523 -12.90 14.59 -4.76
CA MET A 523 -13.66 14.96 -3.57
C MET A 523 -13.54 16.47 -3.34
N ASP A 524 -14.38 17.26 -4.00
CA ASP A 524 -14.44 18.68 -3.73
C ASP A 524 -15.21 18.98 -2.42
N GLU A 525 -15.18 20.23 -1.99
CA GLU A 525 -15.77 20.68 -0.71
C GLU A 525 -17.25 20.31 -0.57
N ASP A 526 -18.03 20.45 -1.65
CA ASP A 526 -19.46 20.15 -1.62
C ASP A 526 -19.72 18.64 -1.59
N ARG A 527 -18.94 17.86 -2.36
CA ARG A 527 -19.05 16.40 -2.35
C ARG A 527 -18.64 15.80 -1.00
N ALA A 528 -17.57 16.35 -0.36
CA ALA A 528 -17.19 15.95 0.99
C ALA A 528 -18.30 16.24 2.01
N ALA A 529 -18.93 17.43 1.92
CA ALA A 529 -20.09 17.76 2.76
C ALA A 529 -21.28 16.83 2.49
N ALA A 530 -21.53 16.47 1.22
CA ALA A 530 -22.59 15.54 0.84
C ALA A 530 -22.36 14.12 1.43
N HIS A 531 -21.13 13.64 1.46
CA HIS A 531 -20.78 12.39 2.12
C HIS A 531 -21.21 12.39 3.59
N HIS A 532 -20.82 13.41 4.36
CA HIS A 532 -21.19 13.53 5.77
C HIS A 532 -22.70 13.68 5.93
N ALA A 533 -23.35 14.48 5.09
CA ALA A 533 -24.79 14.70 5.11
C ALA A 533 -25.57 13.40 4.85
N ILE A 534 -25.20 12.63 3.82
CA ILE A 534 -25.85 11.36 3.50
C ILE A 534 -25.56 10.32 4.58
N ALA A 535 -24.32 10.24 5.07
CA ALA A 535 -23.96 9.34 6.16
C ALA A 535 -24.83 9.59 7.41
N SER A 536 -25.16 10.84 7.71
CA SER A 536 -26.00 11.21 8.87
C SER A 536 -27.42 10.65 8.84
N LEU A 537 -27.93 10.22 7.68
CA LEU A 537 -29.22 9.52 7.56
C LEU A 537 -29.18 8.10 8.15
N PHE A 538 -28.00 7.50 8.16
CA PHE A 538 -27.81 6.08 8.45
C PHE A 538 -27.04 5.82 9.75
N CYS A 539 -26.37 6.85 10.27
CA CYS A 539 -25.69 6.80 11.57
C CYS A 539 -26.69 6.94 12.73
N GLU A 540 -26.36 6.38 13.88
CA GLU A 540 -27.05 6.66 15.13
C GLU A 540 -26.46 7.86 15.85
N ASP A 541 -27.12 8.36 16.90
CA ASP A 541 -26.62 9.50 17.64
C ASP A 541 -25.32 9.14 18.36
N GLY A 542 -24.29 9.93 18.13
CA GLY A 542 -22.95 9.70 18.67
C GLY A 542 -22.00 8.90 17.75
N GLU A 543 -22.49 8.29 16.67
CA GLU A 543 -21.62 7.64 15.69
C GLU A 543 -20.97 8.69 14.77
N HIS A 544 -19.65 8.70 14.73
CA HIS A 544 -18.86 9.44 13.76
C HIS A 544 -18.36 8.49 12.67
N TRP A 545 -18.71 8.80 11.42
CA TRP A 545 -18.18 8.06 10.27
C TRP A 545 -17.07 8.90 9.59
N PRO A 546 -15.79 8.62 9.89
CA PRO A 546 -14.71 9.32 9.25
C PRO A 546 -14.67 8.97 7.77
N MET A 547 -14.38 9.96 6.93
CA MET A 547 -14.16 9.80 5.49
C MET A 547 -12.69 10.07 5.19
N GLY A 548 -11.85 9.04 5.33
CA GLY A 548 -10.41 9.16 5.10
C GLY A 548 -9.78 10.30 5.90
N SER A 549 -9.18 11.28 5.21
CA SER A 549 -8.57 12.47 5.80
C SER A 549 -9.57 13.58 6.17
N SER A 550 -10.87 13.37 5.94
CA SER A 550 -11.91 14.37 6.20
C SER A 550 -12.74 14.00 7.42
N SER A 551 -13.03 15.00 8.25
CA SER A 551 -13.97 14.88 9.37
C SER A 551 -15.07 15.94 9.27
N GLY A 552 -16.30 15.57 9.64
CA GLY A 552 -17.46 16.46 9.64
C GLY A 552 -18.04 16.66 11.03
N GLU A 553 -18.25 17.89 11.42
CA GLU A 553 -18.95 18.27 12.66
C GLU A 553 -20.29 18.93 12.32
N PHE A 554 -21.38 18.47 12.95
CA PHE A 554 -22.71 18.99 12.66
C PHE A 554 -23.14 20.03 13.69
N SER A 555 -23.81 21.08 13.19
CA SER A 555 -24.53 22.04 14.01
C SER A 555 -26.00 22.16 13.54
N GLY A 556 -26.93 22.23 14.50
CA GLY A 556 -28.36 22.27 14.20
C GLY A 556 -28.88 21.05 13.45
N LEU A 557 -28.24 19.85 13.67
CA LEU A 557 -28.65 18.62 13.02
C LEU A 557 -30.03 18.19 13.50
N VAL A 558 -30.97 18.10 12.56
CA VAL A 558 -32.30 17.54 12.79
C VAL A 558 -32.46 16.32 11.92
N ARG A 559 -32.83 15.18 12.55
CA ARG A 559 -33.22 13.96 11.87
C ARG A 559 -34.71 13.71 12.05
N HIS A 560 -35.36 13.30 10.99
CA HIS A 560 -36.76 12.96 10.99
C HIS A 560 -37.01 11.68 10.17
N ARG A 561 -37.81 10.76 10.70
CA ARG A 561 -37.99 9.42 10.11
C ARG A 561 -39.49 9.08 9.99
N PRO A 562 -40.26 9.79 9.15
CA PRO A 562 -41.65 9.43 8.90
C PRO A 562 -41.71 8.20 7.99
N ASP A 563 -42.68 7.33 8.18
CA ASP A 563 -43.04 6.12 7.42
C ASP A 563 -42.08 5.72 6.25
N GLY A 564 -40.93 5.11 6.61
CA GLY A 564 -39.94 4.60 5.65
C GLY A 564 -39.02 5.63 5.00
N VAL A 565 -39.29 6.94 5.20
CA VAL A 565 -38.42 8.03 4.73
C VAL A 565 -37.44 8.41 5.83
N ARG A 566 -36.21 8.75 5.46
CA ARG A 566 -35.24 9.33 6.36
C ARG A 566 -34.86 10.71 5.86
N LEU A 567 -34.93 11.70 6.72
CA LEU A 567 -34.56 13.06 6.43
C LEU A 567 -33.55 13.54 7.46
N ALA A 568 -32.54 14.28 7.00
CA ALA A 568 -31.62 14.98 7.88
C ALA A 568 -31.31 16.35 7.28
N CYS A 569 -31.31 17.39 8.12
CA CYS A 569 -30.88 18.72 7.73
C CYS A 569 -30.02 19.36 8.82
N GLY A 570 -29.21 20.33 8.43
CA GLY A 570 -28.33 21.01 9.34
C GLY A 570 -27.23 21.77 8.61
N GLN A 571 -26.23 22.16 9.38
CA GLN A 571 -24.97 22.66 8.88
C GLN A 571 -23.86 21.63 9.19
N VAL A 572 -22.99 21.37 8.24
CA VAL A 572 -21.80 20.55 8.45
C VAL A 572 -20.54 21.40 8.26
N ALA A 573 -19.69 21.42 9.27
CA ALA A 573 -18.32 21.95 9.21
C ALA A 573 -17.38 20.80 8.88
N VAL A 574 -16.73 20.86 7.73
CA VAL A 574 -15.80 19.83 7.27
C VAL A 574 -14.37 20.33 7.47
N ARG A 575 -13.51 19.46 7.98
CA ARG A 575 -12.08 19.71 8.13
C ARG A 575 -11.29 18.71 7.29
N ASP A 576 -10.36 19.21 6.48
CA ASP A 576 -9.33 18.41 5.81
C ASP A 576 -8.10 18.29 6.71
N ALA A 577 -7.78 17.11 7.18
CA ALA A 577 -6.65 16.86 8.06
C ALA A 577 -5.28 17.05 7.37
N VAL A 578 -5.24 16.97 6.03
CA VAL A 578 -3.99 17.11 5.27
C VAL A 578 -3.56 18.58 5.18
N THR A 579 -4.50 19.46 4.81
CA THR A 579 -4.20 20.89 4.62
C THR A 579 -4.64 21.77 5.78
N GLY A 580 -5.39 21.22 6.74
CA GLY A 580 -5.99 21.97 7.83
C GLY A 580 -7.16 22.86 7.42
N ALA A 581 -7.55 22.82 6.14
CA ALA A 581 -8.64 23.63 5.61
C ALA A 581 -9.97 23.27 6.28
N ARG A 582 -10.79 24.29 6.52
CA ARG A 582 -12.13 24.13 7.07
C ARG A 582 -13.13 24.89 6.19
N TRP A 583 -14.31 24.29 6.00
CA TRP A 583 -15.42 24.92 5.30
C TRP A 583 -16.75 24.48 5.89
N GLN A 584 -17.77 25.25 5.68
CA GLN A 584 -19.11 24.97 6.18
C GLN A 584 -20.11 24.91 5.02
N ARG A 585 -21.07 24.00 5.14
CA ARG A 585 -22.15 23.83 4.17
C ARG A 585 -23.46 23.57 4.88
N PHE A 586 -24.53 24.18 4.41
CA PHE A 586 -25.88 23.79 4.76
C PHE A 586 -26.34 22.63 3.92
N PHE A 587 -27.09 21.72 4.49
CA PHE A 587 -27.56 20.55 3.80
C PHE A 587 -28.99 20.14 4.15
N LEU A 588 -29.65 19.49 3.19
CA LEU A 588 -30.78 18.59 3.38
C LEU A 588 -30.43 17.29 2.69
N ALA A 589 -30.49 16.19 3.42
CA ALA A 589 -30.34 14.85 2.89
C ALA A 589 -31.63 14.06 3.10
N ALA A 590 -31.97 13.21 2.14
CA ALA A 590 -33.15 12.37 2.16
C ALA A 590 -32.82 10.97 1.63
N ALA A 591 -33.39 9.95 2.26
CA ALA A 591 -33.43 8.58 1.72
C ALA A 591 -34.87 8.09 1.68
N LEU A 592 -35.31 7.67 0.51
CA LEU A 592 -36.65 7.14 0.28
C LEU A 592 -36.73 5.64 0.58
N PRO A 593 -37.93 5.05 0.66
CA PRO A 593 -38.11 3.63 0.95
C PRO A 593 -37.46 2.68 -0.08
N ASP A 594 -37.32 3.12 -1.33
CA ASP A 594 -36.64 2.40 -2.41
C ASP A 594 -35.10 2.56 -2.40
N TYR A 595 -34.54 3.17 -1.35
CA TYR A 595 -33.13 3.54 -1.19
C TYR A 595 -32.64 4.60 -2.17
N THR A 596 -33.51 5.31 -2.85
CA THR A 596 -33.12 6.55 -3.55
C THR A 596 -32.66 7.58 -2.51
N VAL A 597 -31.39 8.00 -2.65
CA VAL A 597 -30.76 8.98 -1.73
C VAL A 597 -30.52 10.26 -2.51
N THR A 598 -30.82 11.38 -1.88
CA THR A 598 -30.54 12.71 -2.42
C THR A 598 -30.05 13.63 -1.32
N ALA A 599 -29.03 14.45 -1.59
CA ALA A 599 -28.62 15.54 -0.73
C ALA A 599 -28.48 16.84 -1.52
N TRP A 600 -28.96 17.94 -0.97
CA TRP A 600 -28.69 19.30 -1.45
C TRP A 600 -27.68 19.93 -0.53
N ILE A 601 -26.65 20.50 -1.13
CA ILE A 601 -25.52 21.12 -0.44
C ILE A 601 -25.39 22.57 -0.92
N SER A 602 -25.26 23.50 0.01
CA SER A 602 -25.09 24.91 -0.30
C SER A 602 -24.07 25.62 0.59
N ALA A 603 -23.22 26.41 -0.03
CA ALA A 603 -22.34 27.35 0.67
C ALA A 603 -23.02 28.65 1.04
N ALA A 604 -24.17 28.95 0.41
CA ALA A 604 -24.91 30.17 0.68
C ALA A 604 -25.55 30.18 2.08
N ASP A 605 -25.35 31.25 2.81
CA ASP A 605 -26.02 31.46 4.10
C ASP A 605 -27.54 31.45 3.93
N LEU A 606 -28.22 30.75 4.80
CA LEU A 606 -29.68 30.69 4.84
C LEU A 606 -30.32 31.95 5.51
N GLY A 607 -29.49 32.80 6.08
CA GLY A 607 -29.93 33.97 6.83
C GLY A 607 -30.47 33.65 8.24
N PRO A 608 -30.77 34.68 9.03
CA PRO A 608 -31.31 34.49 10.39
C PRO A 608 -32.60 33.67 10.38
N GLY A 609 -32.67 32.61 11.20
CA GLY A 609 -33.84 31.74 11.28
C GLY A 609 -34.00 30.76 10.11
N GLY A 610 -33.10 30.79 9.11
CA GLY A 610 -33.21 29.96 7.92
C GLY A 610 -32.99 28.47 8.19
N LEU A 611 -32.12 28.11 9.14
CA LEU A 611 -31.90 26.74 9.56
C LEU A 611 -33.09 26.19 10.34
N GLU A 612 -33.67 27.00 11.23
CA GLU A 612 -34.86 26.65 12.00
C GLU A 612 -36.06 26.45 11.05
N ALA A 613 -36.21 27.32 10.07
CA ALA A 613 -37.26 27.17 9.06
C ALA A 613 -37.08 25.90 8.21
N LEU A 614 -35.85 25.52 7.91
CA LEU A 614 -35.55 24.24 7.24
C LEU A 614 -35.90 23.07 8.14
N ALA A 615 -35.51 23.10 9.41
CA ALA A 615 -35.81 22.09 10.39
C ALA A 615 -37.31 21.85 10.58
N GLU A 616 -38.10 22.92 10.63
CA GLU A 616 -39.55 22.85 10.73
C GLU A 616 -40.20 22.27 9.46
N ARG A 617 -39.71 22.59 8.27
CA ARG A 617 -40.16 21.96 7.02
C ARG A 617 -39.84 20.44 7.04
N VAL A 618 -38.67 20.07 7.49
CA VAL A 618 -38.28 18.63 7.61
C VAL A 618 -39.20 17.90 8.59
N LYS A 619 -39.46 18.47 9.79
CA LYS A 619 -40.34 17.90 10.80
C LYS A 619 -41.81 17.80 10.37
N SER A 620 -42.25 18.69 9.46
CA SER A 620 -43.63 18.71 8.96
C SER A 620 -43.95 17.56 7.99
N VAL A 621 -42.95 16.85 7.46
CA VAL A 621 -43.12 15.69 6.58
C VAL A 621 -43.71 14.55 7.38
N ARG A 622 -44.90 14.03 6.97
CA ARG A 622 -45.63 12.97 7.69
C ARG A 622 -45.43 11.58 7.11
N ASP A 623 -45.35 11.49 5.79
CA ASP A 623 -45.12 10.24 5.07
C ASP A 623 -44.30 10.50 3.77
N GLY A 624 -43.95 9.43 3.07
CA GLY A 624 -43.21 9.50 1.80
C GLY A 624 -44.07 9.55 0.56
N LYS A 625 -45.40 9.58 0.68
CA LYS A 625 -46.30 9.63 -0.47
C LYS A 625 -46.35 11.04 -1.01
N ASP A 626 -46.07 11.18 -2.31
CA ASP A 626 -46.02 12.46 -3.03
C ASP A 626 -45.10 13.52 -2.42
N LEU A 627 -44.02 13.12 -1.77
CA LEU A 627 -43.04 13.99 -1.11
C LEU A 627 -42.25 14.80 -2.13
N ASP A 628 -42.52 16.09 -2.20
CA ASP A 628 -41.70 17.07 -2.96
C ASP A 628 -40.49 17.48 -2.13
N LEU A 629 -39.41 16.74 -2.29
CA LEU A 629 -38.14 17.01 -1.62
C LEU A 629 -37.57 18.40 -1.96
N ALA A 630 -37.83 18.95 -3.16
CA ALA A 630 -37.33 20.24 -3.54
C ALA A 630 -38.08 21.38 -2.77
N ALA A 631 -39.39 21.19 -2.54
CA ALA A 631 -40.15 22.09 -1.69
C ALA A 631 -39.68 22.05 -0.22
N VAL A 632 -39.36 20.86 0.31
CA VAL A 632 -38.77 20.71 1.65
C VAL A 632 -37.39 21.39 1.72
N ALA A 633 -36.54 21.22 0.70
CA ALA A 633 -35.24 21.87 0.62
C ALA A 633 -35.37 23.42 0.56
N GLY A 634 -36.42 23.95 -0.09
CA GLY A 634 -36.63 25.39 -0.22
C GLY A 634 -35.42 26.10 -0.86
N PRO A 635 -34.78 27.08 -0.19
CA PRO A 635 -33.61 27.75 -0.74
C PRO A 635 -32.44 26.83 -1.07
N LEU A 636 -32.25 25.73 -0.34
CA LEU A 636 -31.19 24.77 -0.59
C LEU A 636 -31.34 24.06 -1.92
N ALA A 637 -32.54 23.96 -2.50
CA ALA A 637 -32.77 23.35 -3.79
C ALA A 637 -32.00 24.02 -4.95
N LYS A 638 -31.52 25.25 -4.76
CA LYS A 638 -30.61 25.97 -5.68
C LYS A 638 -29.14 25.54 -5.56
N GLY A 639 -28.80 24.80 -4.50
CA GLY A 639 -27.46 24.26 -4.29
C GLY A 639 -27.16 23.05 -5.19
N ARG A 640 -25.96 22.48 -5.02
CA ARG A 640 -25.59 21.26 -5.74
C ARG A 640 -26.36 20.05 -5.18
N ARG A 641 -26.80 19.19 -6.08
CA ARG A 641 -27.50 17.97 -5.74
C ARG A 641 -26.54 16.78 -5.90
N PHE A 642 -26.56 15.88 -4.93
CA PHE A 642 -25.80 14.65 -4.89
C PHE A 642 -26.71 13.46 -4.62
N GLY A 643 -26.41 12.33 -5.24
CA GLY A 643 -27.09 11.06 -5.04
C GLY A 643 -26.18 10.00 -4.38
N PHE A 644 -26.71 8.78 -4.27
CA PHE A 644 -25.95 7.67 -3.72
C PHE A 644 -24.73 7.31 -4.58
N GLU A 645 -24.85 7.49 -5.89
CA GLU A 645 -23.79 7.27 -6.88
C GLU A 645 -22.62 8.23 -6.78
N ASP A 646 -22.83 9.41 -6.18
CA ASP A 646 -21.77 10.40 -5.93
C ASP A 646 -20.88 10.05 -4.73
N LEU A 647 -21.29 9.11 -3.88
CA LEU A 647 -20.48 8.63 -2.78
C LEU A 647 -19.32 7.78 -3.29
N LEU A 648 -18.24 7.71 -2.54
CA LEU A 648 -17.15 6.76 -2.79
C LEU A 648 -17.66 5.31 -2.68
N ALA A 649 -17.03 4.41 -3.41
CA ALA A 649 -17.47 3.01 -3.51
C ALA A 649 -17.54 2.33 -2.13
N ASP A 650 -16.53 2.53 -1.30
CA ASP A 650 -16.46 1.93 0.04
C ASP A 650 -17.55 2.48 0.97
N GLU A 651 -17.89 3.78 0.85
CA GLU A 651 -18.94 4.39 1.62
C GLU A 651 -20.31 3.85 1.23
N ARG A 652 -20.58 3.70 -0.05
CA ARG A 652 -21.80 3.06 -0.54
C ARG A 652 -21.97 1.66 0.00
N GLU A 653 -20.88 0.87 -0.06
CA GLU A 653 -20.88 -0.50 0.45
C GLU A 653 -21.13 -0.53 1.96
N ARG A 654 -20.48 0.36 2.71
CA ARG A 654 -20.64 0.46 4.17
C ARG A 654 -22.08 0.78 4.55
N ILE A 655 -22.70 1.77 3.88
CA ILE A 655 -24.10 2.14 4.11
C ILE A 655 -25.02 0.96 3.81
N LEU A 656 -24.83 0.29 2.67
CA LEU A 656 -25.65 -0.86 2.30
C LEU A 656 -25.47 -2.03 3.26
N LYS A 657 -24.26 -2.36 3.66
CA LYS A 657 -23.99 -3.40 4.68
C LYS A 657 -24.67 -3.08 5.99
N CYS A 658 -24.57 -1.84 6.47
CA CYS A 658 -25.25 -1.41 7.70
C CYS A 658 -26.77 -1.55 7.59
N GLN A 659 -27.37 -1.23 6.44
CA GLN A 659 -28.81 -1.38 6.26
C GLN A 659 -29.25 -2.83 6.16
N VAL A 660 -28.47 -3.67 5.49
CA VAL A 660 -28.70 -5.13 5.42
C VAL A 660 -28.63 -5.72 6.83
N GLU A 661 -27.62 -5.32 7.61
CA GLU A 661 -27.44 -5.78 9.00
C GLU A 661 -28.60 -5.38 9.91
N LYS A 662 -29.04 -4.10 9.85
CA LYS A 662 -30.21 -3.65 10.62
C LYS A 662 -31.48 -4.39 10.26
N ARG A 663 -31.71 -4.71 8.97
CA ARG A 663 -32.83 -5.52 8.54
C ARG A 663 -32.72 -6.97 8.98
N ARG A 664 -31.51 -7.50 8.98
CA ARG A 664 -31.23 -8.84 9.49
C ARG A 664 -31.58 -8.95 10.96
N GLN A 665 -31.20 -7.98 11.79
CA GLN A 665 -31.58 -7.95 13.23
C GLN A 665 -33.10 -7.95 13.41
N VAL A 666 -33.83 -7.15 12.61
CA VAL A 666 -35.30 -7.15 12.64
C VAL A 666 -35.87 -8.51 12.22
N TRP A 667 -35.25 -9.23 11.31
CA TRP A 667 -35.65 -10.58 10.92
C TRP A 667 -35.35 -11.61 12.01
N GLU A 668 -34.25 -11.47 12.72
CA GLU A 668 -33.85 -12.34 13.82
C GLU A 668 -34.80 -12.20 15.02
N ASP A 669 -35.29 -10.99 15.26
CA ASP A 669 -36.26 -10.69 16.31
C ASP A 669 -37.73 -10.98 15.88
N SER A 670 -37.95 -11.33 14.59
CA SER A 670 -39.28 -11.66 14.08
C SER A 670 -39.65 -13.12 14.39
N PRO A 671 -40.88 -13.41 14.75
CA PRO A 671 -41.36 -14.79 14.98
C PRO A 671 -41.48 -15.63 13.69
N LEU A 672 -41.01 -15.15 12.56
CA LEU A 672 -40.86 -15.93 11.32
C LEU A 672 -39.70 -16.92 11.49
N LEU A 673 -40.00 -18.20 11.36
CA LEU A 673 -39.14 -19.40 11.41
C LEU A 673 -37.70 -19.13 11.88
N GLY A 674 -37.42 -19.50 13.15
CA GLY A 674 -36.05 -19.41 13.69
C GLY A 674 -35.06 -20.27 12.90
N MET A 675 -33.77 -20.03 13.08
CA MET A 675 -32.68 -20.74 12.39
C MET A 675 -32.85 -22.26 12.46
N ASP A 676 -33.20 -22.80 13.66
CA ASP A 676 -33.39 -24.22 13.85
C ASP A 676 -34.57 -24.81 13.08
N GLU A 677 -35.62 -24.04 12.90
CA GLU A 677 -36.81 -24.44 12.13
C GLU A 677 -36.51 -24.44 10.64
N CYS A 678 -35.83 -23.42 10.13
CA CYS A 678 -35.36 -23.36 8.74
C CYS A 678 -34.40 -24.51 8.44
N LEU A 679 -33.43 -24.74 9.32
CA LEU A 679 -32.46 -25.81 9.18
C LEU A 679 -33.11 -27.19 9.24
N GLY A 680 -34.08 -27.39 10.16
CA GLY A 680 -34.88 -28.64 10.26
C GLY A 680 -35.65 -28.94 8.98
N LEU A 681 -36.27 -27.94 8.36
CA LEU A 681 -36.93 -28.09 7.06
C LEU A 681 -35.94 -28.43 5.93
N ALA A 682 -34.78 -27.77 5.90
CA ALA A 682 -33.73 -28.05 4.94
C ALA A 682 -33.17 -29.48 5.06
N GLU A 683 -32.97 -29.97 6.29
CA GLU A 683 -32.60 -31.35 6.58
C GLU A 683 -33.64 -32.38 6.09
N GLN A 684 -34.94 -32.10 6.29
CA GLN A 684 -35.99 -32.98 5.81
C GLN A 684 -36.02 -33.06 4.27
N HIS A 685 -35.85 -31.94 3.55
CA HIS A 685 -35.73 -31.94 2.14
C HIS A 685 -34.55 -32.81 1.65
N SER A 686 -33.38 -32.62 2.30
CA SER A 686 -32.16 -33.39 1.97
C SER A 686 -32.37 -34.90 2.21
N ARG A 687 -32.98 -35.28 3.36
CA ARG A 687 -33.27 -36.68 3.68
C ARG A 687 -34.21 -37.36 2.69
N LEU A 688 -35.13 -36.61 2.12
CA LEU A 688 -36.11 -37.10 1.14
C LEU A 688 -35.58 -37.04 -0.28
N GLY A 689 -34.34 -36.57 -0.50
CA GLY A 689 -33.76 -36.36 -1.84
C GLY A 689 -34.49 -35.30 -2.66
N LEU A 690 -35.19 -34.37 -2.01
CA LEU A 690 -35.90 -33.26 -2.62
C LEU A 690 -34.97 -32.06 -2.78
N GLU A 691 -35.13 -31.37 -3.90
CA GLU A 691 -34.42 -30.13 -4.12
C GLU A 691 -34.93 -29.05 -3.16
N LEU A 692 -33.99 -28.35 -2.51
CA LEU A 692 -34.33 -27.30 -1.57
C LEU A 692 -34.83 -26.07 -2.31
N PRO A 693 -36.08 -25.62 -2.04
CA PRO A 693 -36.62 -24.42 -2.69
C PRO A 693 -35.69 -23.22 -2.54
N PRO A 694 -35.42 -22.43 -3.61
CA PRO A 694 -34.47 -21.31 -3.57
C PRO A 694 -34.77 -20.29 -2.45
N GLY A 695 -36.06 -20.03 -2.18
CA GLY A 695 -36.47 -19.14 -1.10
C GLY A 695 -36.10 -19.67 0.30
N LEU A 696 -36.34 -20.97 0.55
CA LEU A 696 -35.99 -21.61 1.82
C LEU A 696 -34.46 -21.72 1.97
N ARG A 697 -33.73 -22.05 0.89
CA ARG A 697 -32.27 -22.06 0.87
C ARG A 697 -31.72 -20.71 1.29
N GLY A 698 -32.13 -19.63 0.60
CA GLY A 698 -31.64 -18.28 0.89
C GLY A 698 -31.98 -17.81 2.33
N GLN A 699 -33.19 -18.14 2.82
CA GLN A 699 -33.56 -17.81 4.20
C GLN A 699 -32.71 -18.58 5.22
N THR A 700 -32.47 -19.88 4.99
CA THR A 700 -31.68 -20.70 5.91
C THR A 700 -30.22 -20.27 5.92
N GLU A 701 -29.64 -19.98 4.78
CA GLU A 701 -28.25 -19.48 4.65
C GLU A 701 -28.10 -18.11 5.32
N ALA A 702 -29.06 -17.20 5.13
CA ALA A 702 -29.05 -15.91 5.80
C ALA A 702 -29.20 -16.02 7.34
N ALA A 703 -30.09 -16.90 7.81
CA ALA A 703 -30.28 -17.14 9.24
C ALA A 703 -29.03 -17.78 9.86
N LEU A 704 -28.38 -18.70 9.15
CA LEU A 704 -27.14 -19.35 9.58
C LEU A 704 -25.99 -18.33 9.68
N ASP A 705 -25.82 -17.47 8.69
CA ASP A 705 -24.82 -16.39 8.70
C ASP A 705 -25.07 -15.42 9.87
N ALA A 706 -26.31 -15.03 10.08
CA ALA A 706 -26.71 -14.18 11.18
C ALA A 706 -26.35 -14.79 12.53
N TRP A 707 -26.64 -16.08 12.69
CA TRP A 707 -26.32 -16.81 13.89
C TRP A 707 -24.80 -16.92 14.12
N LEU A 708 -24.02 -17.21 13.07
CA LEU A 708 -22.56 -17.26 13.16
C LEU A 708 -21.94 -15.93 13.60
N LEU A 709 -22.44 -14.82 13.08
CA LEU A 709 -21.97 -13.48 13.44
C LEU A 709 -22.36 -13.10 14.86
N ARG A 710 -23.58 -13.51 15.33
CA ARG A 710 -23.99 -13.33 16.71
C ARG A 710 -23.06 -14.12 17.64
N ARG A 711 -22.81 -15.39 17.32
CA ARG A 711 -21.91 -16.25 18.12
C ARG A 711 -20.50 -15.69 18.22
N ALA A 712 -19.96 -15.12 17.14
CA ALA A 712 -18.66 -14.45 17.17
C ALA A 712 -18.65 -13.25 18.11
N ARG A 713 -19.70 -12.43 18.09
CA ARG A 713 -19.85 -11.27 19.00
C ARG A 713 -20.00 -11.70 20.44
N ASP A 714 -20.88 -12.70 20.71
CA ASP A 714 -21.09 -13.26 22.04
C ASP A 714 -19.76 -13.80 22.59
N PHE A 715 -18.99 -14.50 21.79
CA PHE A 715 -17.69 -15.03 22.16
C PHE A 715 -16.67 -13.92 22.49
N ARG A 716 -16.68 -12.80 21.79
CA ARG A 716 -15.83 -11.65 22.13
C ARG A 716 -16.26 -10.94 23.42
N GLN A 717 -17.57 -10.89 23.70
CA GLN A 717 -18.12 -10.26 24.92
C GLN A 717 -18.07 -11.19 26.15
N ASN A 718 -18.30 -12.48 25.94
CA ASN A 718 -18.21 -13.51 26.96
C ASN A 718 -17.25 -14.61 26.49
N PRO A 719 -15.98 -14.51 26.84
CA PRO A 719 -14.96 -15.45 26.41
C PRO A 719 -15.16 -16.91 26.87
N ASP A 720 -15.99 -17.14 27.85
CA ASP A 720 -16.35 -18.46 28.33
C ASP A 720 -17.60 -19.02 27.65
N ALA A 721 -18.09 -18.36 26.58
CA ALA A 721 -19.23 -18.84 25.82
C ALA A 721 -18.95 -20.21 25.20
N ASP A 722 -19.91 -21.14 25.41
CA ASP A 722 -19.85 -22.49 24.87
C ASP A 722 -19.98 -22.43 23.31
N LEU A 723 -18.99 -22.96 22.61
CA LEU A 723 -18.95 -23.06 21.14
C LEU A 723 -19.33 -24.46 20.62
N SER A 724 -19.72 -25.39 21.50
CA SER A 724 -19.99 -26.79 21.13
C SER A 724 -21.15 -26.92 20.14
N ASP A 725 -22.12 -26.02 20.17
CA ASP A 725 -23.26 -26.00 19.26
C ASP A 725 -22.88 -25.61 17.84
N LEU A 726 -21.78 -24.87 17.65
CA LEU A 726 -21.30 -24.43 16.33
C LEU A 726 -21.00 -25.61 15.41
N SER A 727 -20.20 -26.56 15.91
CA SER A 727 -19.81 -27.75 15.13
C SER A 727 -21.02 -28.59 14.73
N ALA A 728 -21.94 -28.81 15.64
CA ALA A 728 -23.16 -29.56 15.40
C ALA A 728 -24.07 -28.87 14.36
N THR A 729 -24.31 -27.58 14.53
CA THR A 729 -25.13 -26.77 13.62
C THR A 729 -24.54 -26.69 12.22
N MET A 730 -23.25 -26.50 12.10
CA MET A 730 -22.58 -26.46 10.80
C MET A 730 -22.52 -27.83 10.10
N ALA A 731 -22.43 -28.92 10.87
CA ALA A 731 -22.54 -30.28 10.31
C ALA A 731 -23.94 -30.53 9.74
N ARG A 732 -24.99 -30.11 10.44
CA ARG A 732 -26.39 -30.17 9.97
C ARG A 732 -26.58 -29.36 8.70
N ALA A 733 -26.05 -28.11 8.66
CA ALA A 733 -26.15 -27.24 7.50
C ALA A 733 -25.50 -27.88 6.25
N ARG A 734 -24.31 -28.47 6.39
CA ARG A 734 -23.65 -29.21 5.29
C ARG A 734 -24.43 -30.42 4.83
N ALA A 735 -24.94 -31.21 5.76
CA ALA A 735 -25.78 -32.36 5.43
C ALA A 735 -27.04 -31.96 4.68
N ALA A 736 -27.56 -30.77 4.92
CA ALA A 736 -28.67 -30.17 4.20
C ALA A 736 -28.28 -29.54 2.83
N GLY A 737 -27.00 -29.58 2.44
CA GLY A 737 -26.50 -29.02 1.17
C GLY A 737 -26.51 -27.49 1.12
N LEU A 738 -26.36 -26.82 2.26
CA LEU A 738 -26.29 -25.38 2.38
C LEU A 738 -24.87 -24.88 2.16
N SER A 739 -24.74 -23.67 1.62
CA SER A 739 -23.46 -23.04 1.36
C SER A 739 -22.77 -22.63 2.65
N SER A 740 -21.46 -22.56 2.60
CA SER A 740 -20.57 -22.19 3.68
C SER A 740 -20.73 -20.73 4.11
N PRO A 741 -20.17 -20.33 5.28
CA PRO A 741 -20.33 -18.97 5.82
C PRO A 741 -19.94 -17.88 4.84
N SER A 742 -20.59 -16.74 4.95
CA SER A 742 -20.29 -15.55 4.14
C SER A 742 -18.89 -15.00 4.47
N ALA A 743 -18.34 -14.21 3.55
CA ALA A 743 -17.08 -13.49 3.78
C ALA A 743 -17.15 -12.61 5.04
N ALA A 744 -18.32 -12.07 5.38
CA ALA A 744 -18.52 -11.26 6.58
C ALA A 744 -18.41 -12.11 7.86
N ALA A 745 -18.96 -13.32 7.88
CA ALA A 745 -18.81 -14.24 9.01
C ALA A 745 -17.33 -14.68 9.16
N GLU A 746 -16.66 -14.97 8.07
CA GLU A 746 -15.22 -15.29 8.09
C GLU A 746 -14.37 -14.14 8.65
N GLU A 747 -14.66 -12.89 8.24
CA GLU A 747 -13.94 -11.70 8.73
C GLU A 747 -14.14 -11.49 10.24
N GLU A 748 -15.35 -11.71 10.75
CA GLU A 748 -15.62 -11.54 12.19
C GLU A 748 -14.94 -12.63 13.02
N TRP A 749 -14.91 -13.88 12.55
CA TRP A 749 -14.17 -14.96 13.21
C TRP A 749 -12.64 -14.78 13.09
N ASP A 750 -12.12 -14.22 11.99
CA ASP A 750 -10.72 -13.82 11.89
C ASP A 750 -10.39 -12.73 12.94
N ALA A 751 -11.28 -11.77 13.14
CA ALA A 751 -11.11 -10.74 14.17
C ALA A 751 -11.14 -11.33 15.61
N CYS A 752 -11.95 -12.37 15.85
CA CYS A 752 -11.93 -13.10 17.13
C CYS A 752 -10.57 -13.78 17.36
N ALA A 753 -10.02 -14.44 16.34
CA ALA A 753 -8.72 -15.08 16.43
C ALA A 753 -7.61 -14.07 16.71
N VAL A 754 -7.60 -12.95 16.00
CA VAL A 754 -6.63 -11.86 16.24
C VAL A 754 -6.72 -11.37 17.68
N TRP A 755 -7.91 -11.12 18.17
CA TRP A 755 -8.11 -10.67 19.54
C TRP A 755 -7.58 -11.67 20.60
N ILE A 756 -7.80 -12.97 20.41
CA ILE A 756 -7.24 -14.01 21.30
C ILE A 756 -5.71 -14.01 21.24
N LEU A 757 -5.15 -13.93 20.05
CA LEU A 757 -3.69 -13.93 19.84
C LEU A 757 -3.02 -12.69 20.42
N ASP A 758 -3.62 -11.51 20.27
CA ASP A 758 -3.15 -10.29 20.91
C ASP A 758 -3.19 -10.38 22.44
N SER A 759 -4.24 -11.03 22.98
CA SER A 759 -4.36 -11.27 24.42
C SER A 759 -3.31 -12.27 24.92
N LEU A 760 -3.01 -13.32 24.16
CA LEU A 760 -1.95 -14.28 24.47
C LEU A 760 -0.54 -13.62 24.45
N GLU A 761 -0.30 -12.66 23.58
CA GLU A 761 0.95 -11.90 23.57
C GLU A 761 1.12 -11.01 24.81
N HIS A 762 0.00 -10.51 25.36
CA HIS A 762 0.04 -9.71 26.58
C HIS A 762 0.08 -10.55 27.86
N GLU A 763 -0.67 -11.66 27.88
CA GLU A 763 -0.79 -12.54 29.04
C GLU A 763 -0.99 -13.99 28.59
N PHE A 764 0.08 -14.79 28.69
CA PHE A 764 0.05 -16.18 28.25
C PHE A 764 -0.61 -17.07 29.30
N THR A 765 -1.91 -17.34 29.16
CA THR A 765 -2.72 -18.06 30.17
C THR A 765 -3.48 -19.26 29.58
N ALA A 766 -3.81 -20.25 30.45
CA ALA A 766 -4.65 -21.38 30.10
C ALA A 766 -6.00 -20.97 29.52
N ALA A 767 -6.59 -19.89 30.04
CA ALA A 767 -7.87 -19.38 29.56
C ALA A 767 -7.82 -18.96 28.09
N TRP A 768 -6.78 -18.24 27.67
CA TRP A 768 -6.62 -17.82 26.27
C TRP A 768 -6.24 -18.97 25.35
N LEU A 769 -5.40 -19.91 25.81
CA LEU A 769 -5.07 -21.14 25.06
C LEU A 769 -6.32 -22.01 24.88
N GLY A 770 -7.14 -22.19 25.91
CA GLY A 770 -8.39 -22.93 25.81
C GLY A 770 -9.39 -22.31 24.83
N ARG A 771 -9.47 -20.99 24.76
CA ARG A 771 -10.29 -20.26 23.76
C ARG A 771 -9.79 -20.46 22.33
N LEU A 772 -8.48 -20.40 22.14
CA LEU A 772 -7.87 -20.66 20.83
C LEU A 772 -8.09 -22.12 20.41
N ALA A 773 -7.96 -23.07 21.33
CA ALA A 773 -8.24 -24.48 21.12
C ALA A 773 -9.71 -24.73 20.76
N ALA A 774 -10.66 -24.09 21.46
CA ALA A 774 -12.09 -24.17 21.16
C ALA A 774 -12.40 -23.67 19.73
N MET A 775 -11.84 -22.54 19.34
CA MET A 775 -11.94 -22.05 17.96
C MET A 775 -11.31 -23.02 16.95
N ALA A 776 -10.16 -23.58 17.25
CA ALA A 776 -9.45 -24.50 16.35
C ALA A 776 -10.23 -25.82 16.16
N ALA A 777 -10.85 -26.33 17.21
CA ALA A 777 -11.72 -27.51 17.14
C ALA A 777 -12.97 -27.28 16.26
N MET A 778 -13.51 -26.10 16.26
CA MET A 778 -14.71 -25.71 15.51
C MET A 778 -14.39 -25.45 14.02
N ALA A 779 -13.22 -24.91 13.68
CA ALA A 779 -12.88 -24.40 12.35
C ALA A 779 -13.11 -25.40 11.20
N PRO A 780 -12.73 -26.70 11.29
CA PRO A 780 -12.95 -27.65 10.21
C PRO A 780 -14.43 -27.89 9.92
N SER A 781 -15.25 -27.89 10.98
CA SER A 781 -16.70 -28.11 10.86
C SER A 781 -17.44 -26.88 10.35
N ALA A 782 -16.93 -25.68 10.61
CA ALA A 782 -17.57 -24.43 10.19
C ALA A 782 -17.05 -23.89 8.86
N ASN A 783 -16.03 -24.51 8.26
CA ASN A 783 -15.30 -24.03 7.08
C ASN A 783 -14.74 -22.61 7.24
N LEU A 784 -14.39 -22.27 8.49
CA LEU A 784 -13.80 -21.00 8.88
C LEU A 784 -12.28 -21.16 8.92
N THR A 785 -11.63 -21.20 7.75
CA THR A 785 -10.20 -21.55 7.64
C THR A 785 -9.28 -20.35 7.52
N ARG A 786 -9.83 -19.17 7.22
CA ARG A 786 -9.08 -17.96 6.88
C ARG A 786 -8.12 -17.51 7.99
N TRP A 787 -8.56 -17.55 9.24
CA TRP A 787 -7.77 -17.16 10.41
C TRP A 787 -6.73 -18.21 10.84
N ARG A 788 -6.91 -19.47 10.44
CA ARG A 788 -6.10 -20.60 10.91
C ARG A 788 -4.62 -20.43 10.59
N TYR A 789 -4.30 -19.96 9.40
CA TYR A 789 -2.92 -19.69 9.00
C TYR A 789 -2.23 -18.72 9.95
N ARG A 790 -2.88 -17.61 10.27
CA ARG A 790 -2.34 -16.61 11.20
C ARG A 790 -2.21 -17.14 12.62
N ALA A 791 -3.21 -17.87 13.08
CA ALA A 791 -3.18 -18.47 14.42
C ALA A 791 -2.06 -19.48 14.58
N GLN A 792 -1.86 -20.35 13.60
CA GLN A 792 -0.77 -21.31 13.59
C GLN A 792 0.60 -20.61 13.72
N ASN A 793 0.85 -19.63 12.89
CA ASN A 793 2.13 -18.91 12.88
C ASN A 793 2.37 -18.14 14.18
N ARG A 794 1.34 -17.40 14.66
CA ARG A 794 1.49 -16.59 15.87
C ARG A 794 1.65 -17.44 17.12
N LEU A 795 0.87 -18.51 17.25
CA LEU A 795 1.03 -19.43 18.40
C LEU A 795 2.40 -20.09 18.37
N PHE A 796 2.85 -20.57 17.22
CA PHE A 796 4.19 -21.16 17.08
C PHE A 796 5.28 -20.16 17.49
N ASP A 797 5.22 -18.93 17.00
CA ASP A 797 6.19 -17.88 17.34
C ASP A 797 6.18 -17.53 18.84
N LEU A 798 4.98 -17.52 19.48
CA LEU A 798 4.85 -17.33 20.92
C LEU A 798 5.49 -18.47 21.71
N LEU A 799 5.26 -19.73 21.31
CA LEU A 799 5.83 -20.90 21.97
C LEU A 799 7.38 -20.93 21.87
N GLN A 800 7.93 -20.49 20.74
CA GLN A 800 9.38 -20.37 20.53
C GLN A 800 10.03 -19.31 21.43
N ARG A 801 9.31 -18.25 21.79
CA ARG A 801 9.81 -17.18 22.65
C ARG A 801 9.78 -17.53 24.14
N LEU A 802 8.98 -18.49 24.54
CA LEU A 802 8.93 -18.97 25.92
C LEU A 802 10.17 -19.84 26.19
N PRO A 803 10.94 -19.54 27.26
CA PRO A 803 12.06 -20.40 27.63
C PRO A 803 11.59 -21.84 27.88
N PRO A 804 12.35 -22.84 27.40
CA PRO A 804 11.94 -24.27 27.51
C PRO A 804 11.63 -24.73 28.94
N GLU A 805 12.30 -24.18 29.94
CA GLU A 805 12.16 -24.48 31.37
C GLU A 805 11.37 -23.39 32.12
N SER A 806 10.59 -22.55 31.44
CA SER A 806 9.78 -21.55 32.14
C SER A 806 8.65 -22.20 32.95
N ASP A 807 8.41 -21.69 34.17
CA ASP A 807 7.30 -22.14 35.01
C ASP A 807 5.95 -22.05 34.29
N GLU A 808 5.79 -21.09 33.39
CA GLU A 808 4.60 -20.91 32.56
C GLU A 808 4.44 -22.02 31.52
N LYS A 809 5.50 -22.38 30.78
CA LYS A 809 5.47 -23.45 29.80
C LYS A 809 5.21 -24.80 30.47
N ILE A 810 5.85 -25.08 31.59
CA ILE A 810 5.66 -26.32 32.36
C ILE A 810 4.23 -26.42 32.90
N ARG A 811 3.68 -25.32 33.42
CA ARG A 811 2.32 -25.30 34.03
C ARG A 811 1.21 -25.45 32.99
N LEU A 812 1.44 -25.02 31.75
CA LEU A 812 0.44 -24.95 30.68
C LEU A 812 0.65 -25.99 29.56
N VAL A 813 1.50 -27.01 29.81
CA VAL A 813 1.83 -28.07 28.82
C VAL A 813 0.56 -28.68 28.21
N GLY A 814 -0.44 -29.03 29.04
CA GLY A 814 -1.66 -29.67 28.55
C GLY A 814 -2.47 -28.79 27.59
N GLU A 815 -2.62 -27.51 27.91
CA GLU A 815 -3.35 -26.53 27.08
C GLU A 815 -2.56 -26.16 25.82
N ILE A 816 -1.23 -26.11 25.93
CA ILE A 816 -0.33 -25.89 24.79
C ILE A 816 -0.46 -27.06 23.82
N ASP A 817 -0.34 -28.29 24.31
CA ASP A 817 -0.42 -29.52 23.49
C ASP A 817 -1.75 -29.62 22.77
N GLU A 818 -2.85 -29.27 23.45
CA GLU A 818 -4.18 -29.31 22.84
C GLU A 818 -4.33 -28.25 21.75
N ALA A 819 -3.93 -27.01 22.02
CA ALA A 819 -3.99 -25.93 21.04
C ALA A 819 -3.06 -26.22 19.84
N ALA A 820 -1.85 -26.71 20.10
CA ALA A 820 -0.89 -27.09 19.06
C ALA A 820 -1.43 -28.23 18.18
N ARG A 821 -1.95 -29.28 18.77
CA ARG A 821 -2.56 -30.41 18.05
C ARG A 821 -3.73 -29.98 17.18
N LEU A 822 -4.62 -29.14 17.68
CA LEU A 822 -5.80 -28.66 16.95
C LEU A 822 -5.42 -27.68 15.83
N LEU A 823 -4.34 -26.93 16.00
CA LEU A 823 -3.78 -26.06 14.98
C LEU A 823 -2.75 -26.74 14.06
N GLU A 824 -2.43 -28.02 14.28
CA GLU A 824 -1.48 -28.78 13.45
C GLU A 824 -0.07 -28.14 13.45
N ILE A 825 0.42 -27.74 14.62
CA ILE A 825 1.79 -27.29 14.88
C ILE A 825 2.47 -28.27 15.82
N SER A 826 3.83 -28.34 15.75
CA SER A 826 4.59 -29.18 16.72
C SER A 826 4.57 -28.52 18.09
N ALA A 827 4.23 -29.28 19.13
CA ALA A 827 4.30 -28.82 20.52
C ALA A 827 5.74 -28.83 21.07
N ASP A 828 6.64 -29.58 20.42
CA ASP A 828 8.07 -29.63 20.75
C ASP A 828 8.87 -28.44 20.18
N ALA A 829 8.16 -27.52 19.55
CA ALA A 829 8.74 -26.32 18.92
C ALA A 829 9.24 -25.30 19.97
#